data_fe547996e68d033c1baf41a8f92f8a16
#
_entry.id   fe547996e68d033c1baf41a8f92f8a16
#
_cell.length_a   1.000
_cell.length_b   1.000
_cell.length_c   1.000
_cell.angle_alpha   90.00
_cell.angle_beta   90.00
_cell.angle_gamma   90.00
#
_symmetry.space_group_name_H-M   'P 1'
#
loop_
_entity.id
_entity.type
_entity.pdbx_description
1 polymer ?
#
loop_
_entity_poly.entity_id
_entity_poly.type
_entity_poly.pdbx_seq_one_letter_code
_entity_poly.pdbx_strand_id
1 'polypeptide(L)'
;MYKQSLYKVLDNYIKPKIINRMNRYKKWQYGYNKEHDIVVISKTGEVGEIYEIQNLKIALPKAKNIYKFEDDKWSKFEYPKSLARIKTVFDWRQYPEDFKTKWYDYIDNEFTRREEGFWFYNKGVPTYISGTHYMYLQWSKIDVGAPDFRESNRLFFIFWEACKADSRSYGMCYLKNRRSGFSFMASGEVVNLATISSDSRYGILSKSGPDAKKMFTDKVVPISVNYPFFFKPTQDGMDRPKTELAYRVPASKFTRRSITASTADETLQDELQGLDTTIDWKNTGDNSYDGEKLKLLVHDESGKWEKPNNILNNWRVTKTTLRLGSRIIGKCMMGSTSNALDKGGRNFKKLYDGSDVTKRNRNGQTSSGLYSLFIPMEWNYEGYIDSYGLPVFNTPESEITGPQGEFIDLGVIEYWENEVDGLKNDQDALNEFYRQFPRTTKHAFRDESKSSLFNLTRIYQQIDFNEDASNHKLVTQGNFIWQNGIKDTRVTFAPNPQGRFFITWIPNANLQNRYIEKNGIKYPGNDHLGAFGCDPYDISGTVDKRGSNGSLHGLSKFSMEDAPSDHFFLEYIARPQTAEIFFEDVLMACVFYGMPILVENNKPRLLYHFKRRGYRGFAMNRPDKRWNKLSVTEREIGGIPNSSEDIKQAHAAAIESYIEAAVGFNGDSYGSVYFQRTLEDWAAFDINNRTSHDASISSGLALMACNKNRYAPVNRIIRKPIDLGIKRYNNKGLVSKIIK
;
A
#
# COMPACT_ATOMS: atom_id res chain seq x y z
N MET A 1 -25.98 -15.44 0.78
CA MET A 1 -25.57 -14.26 -0.02
C MET A 1 -24.27 -13.60 0.44
N TYR A 2 -23.96 -13.57 1.75
CA TYR A 2 -22.72 -12.98 2.30
C TYR A 2 -21.43 -13.72 1.85
N LYS A 3 -21.46 -15.05 1.69
CA LYS A 3 -20.29 -15.86 1.29
C LYS A 3 -19.83 -15.63 -0.16
N GLN A 4 -20.70 -15.23 -1.08
CA GLN A 4 -20.36 -15.04 -2.49
C GLN A 4 -19.72 -13.67 -2.81
N SER A 5 -19.93 -12.64 -1.98
CA SER A 5 -19.36 -11.30 -2.23
C SER A 5 -17.90 -11.22 -1.81
N LEU A 6 -17.49 -11.88 -0.72
CA LEU A 6 -16.09 -11.94 -0.27
C LEU A 6 -15.17 -12.61 -1.31
N TYR A 7 -15.68 -13.63 -2.02
CA TYR A 7 -14.91 -14.31 -3.08
C TYR A 7 -14.59 -13.41 -4.27
N LYS A 8 -15.48 -12.48 -4.63
CA LYS A 8 -15.22 -11.53 -5.73
C LYS A 8 -14.15 -10.49 -5.40
N VAL A 9 -13.98 -10.13 -4.14
CA VAL A 9 -12.94 -9.18 -3.69
C VAL A 9 -11.57 -9.85 -3.65
N LEU A 10 -11.49 -11.09 -3.20
CA LEU A 10 -10.25 -11.87 -3.16
C LEU A 10 -9.79 -12.27 -4.58
N ASP A 11 -10.71 -12.55 -5.50
CA ASP A 11 -10.39 -12.83 -6.91
C ASP A 11 -9.72 -11.65 -7.64
N ASN A 12 -9.92 -10.42 -7.17
CA ASN A 12 -9.36 -9.24 -7.83
C ASN A 12 -7.92 -8.91 -7.40
N TYR A 13 -7.42 -9.40 -6.26
CA TYR A 13 -6.12 -8.95 -5.72
C TYR A 13 -4.94 -9.86 -6.02
N ILE A 14 -5.12 -11.16 -6.22
CA ILE A 14 -3.95 -12.07 -6.29
C ILE A 14 -4.08 -13.21 -7.31
N LYS A 15 -5.27 -13.61 -7.76
CA LYS A 15 -5.33 -14.60 -8.86
C LYS A 15 -4.64 -14.02 -10.08
N PRO A 16 -3.59 -14.69 -10.58
CA PRO A 16 -3.01 -14.29 -11.85
C PRO A 16 -4.12 -14.36 -12.90
N LYS A 17 -4.62 -13.21 -13.33
CA LYS A 17 -5.56 -13.17 -14.44
C LYS A 17 -4.80 -13.60 -15.69
N ILE A 18 -5.10 -14.78 -16.21
CA ILE A 18 -4.63 -15.15 -17.54
C ILE A 18 -5.34 -14.23 -18.53
N ILE A 19 -4.65 -13.17 -18.95
CA ILE A 19 -5.26 -12.09 -19.74
C ILE A 19 -5.40 -12.50 -21.21
N ASN A 20 -4.52 -13.38 -21.71
CA ASN A 20 -4.58 -13.83 -23.11
C ASN A 20 -3.74 -15.09 -23.37
N ARG A 21 -4.28 -16.01 -24.20
CA ARG A 21 -3.49 -17.02 -24.92
C ARG A 21 -3.04 -16.39 -26.23
N MET A 22 -1.82 -15.90 -26.28
CA MET A 22 -1.32 -15.19 -27.45
C MET A 22 -1.04 -16.10 -28.63
N ASN A 23 -1.24 -15.56 -29.84
CA ASN A 23 -0.97 -16.23 -31.12
C ASN A 23 0.48 -16.74 -31.22
N ARG A 24 0.65 -17.95 -31.71
CA ARG A 24 1.79 -18.88 -31.63
C ARG A 24 3.14 -18.42 -32.21
N TYR A 25 3.33 -17.22 -32.73
CA TYR A 25 4.47 -16.96 -33.62
C TYR A 25 5.32 -15.71 -33.39
N LYS A 26 5.11 -14.96 -32.27
CA LYS A 26 5.96 -13.78 -32.02
C LYS A 26 6.99 -14.10 -30.94
N LYS A 27 8.28 -14.12 -31.27
CA LYS A 27 9.35 -14.08 -30.27
C LYS A 27 9.39 -12.69 -29.65
N TRP A 28 9.35 -12.64 -28.32
CA TRP A 28 9.37 -11.43 -27.53
C TRP A 28 10.77 -11.22 -26.93
N GLN A 29 11.28 -9.99 -26.96
CA GLN A 29 12.54 -9.70 -26.32
C GLN A 29 12.39 -9.77 -24.79
N TYR A 30 13.33 -10.41 -24.09
CA TYR A 30 13.43 -10.41 -22.64
C TYR A 30 13.47 -8.97 -22.11
N GLY A 31 12.69 -8.69 -21.07
CA GLY A 31 12.60 -7.36 -20.46
C GLY A 31 11.27 -6.65 -20.73
N TYR A 32 11.25 -5.34 -20.55
CA TYR A 32 10.04 -4.55 -20.70
C TYR A 32 9.68 -4.33 -22.18
N ASN A 33 8.52 -4.76 -22.57
CA ASN A 33 7.92 -4.50 -23.87
C ASN A 33 7.00 -3.28 -23.78
N LYS A 34 7.43 -2.16 -24.39
CA LYS A 34 6.70 -0.89 -24.34
C LYS A 34 5.39 -0.91 -25.13
N GLU A 35 5.33 -1.66 -26.23
CA GLU A 35 4.16 -1.72 -27.11
C GLU A 35 2.91 -2.30 -26.41
N HIS A 36 3.15 -3.27 -25.54
CA HIS A 36 2.08 -4.00 -24.85
C HIS A 36 2.01 -3.72 -23.35
N ASP A 37 2.91 -2.92 -22.81
CA ASP A 37 3.09 -2.67 -21.37
C ASP A 37 3.19 -3.97 -20.55
N ILE A 38 4.07 -4.87 -21.00
CA ILE A 38 4.27 -6.21 -20.43
C ILE A 38 5.76 -6.41 -20.14
N VAL A 39 6.08 -7.09 -19.04
CA VAL A 39 7.44 -7.53 -18.73
C VAL A 39 7.60 -9.00 -19.13
N VAL A 40 8.51 -9.28 -20.03
CA VAL A 40 8.81 -10.62 -20.53
C VAL A 40 9.94 -11.24 -19.71
N ILE A 41 9.64 -12.34 -19.01
CA ILE A 41 10.63 -13.07 -18.20
C ILE A 41 11.17 -14.31 -18.92
N SER A 42 10.65 -14.63 -20.11
CA SER A 42 11.17 -15.70 -20.96
C SER A 42 12.49 -15.29 -21.60
N LYS A 43 13.59 -15.96 -21.28
CA LYS A 43 14.91 -15.69 -21.86
C LYS A 43 15.02 -16.14 -23.32
N THR A 44 14.29 -17.18 -23.70
CA THR A 44 14.19 -17.66 -25.09
C THR A 44 13.31 -16.77 -25.97
N GLY A 45 12.51 -15.89 -25.33
CA GLY A 45 11.55 -15.03 -26.03
C GLY A 45 10.26 -15.75 -26.44
N GLU A 46 10.13 -17.05 -26.19
CA GLU A 46 8.88 -17.78 -26.40
C GLU A 46 7.96 -17.59 -25.20
N VAL A 47 6.83 -16.93 -25.41
CA VAL A 47 5.85 -16.58 -24.39
C VAL A 47 4.66 -17.54 -24.45
N GLY A 48 4.22 -18.03 -23.30
CA GLY A 48 3.04 -18.86 -23.12
C GLY A 48 1.85 -18.08 -22.58
N GLU A 49 1.88 -17.74 -21.32
CA GLU A 49 0.78 -17.12 -20.61
C GLU A 49 1.22 -15.74 -20.08
N ILE A 50 0.26 -14.82 -19.96
CA ILE A 50 0.48 -13.53 -19.37
C ILE A 50 -0.25 -13.48 -18.03
N TYR A 51 0.52 -13.29 -16.97
CA TYR A 51 0.01 -13.12 -15.62
C TYR A 51 -0.08 -11.63 -15.28
N GLU A 52 -1.09 -11.26 -14.52
CA GLU A 52 -1.16 -9.95 -13.89
C GLU A 52 -1.04 -10.12 -12.38
N ILE A 53 0.04 -9.60 -11.80
CA ILE A 53 0.28 -9.59 -10.36
C ILE A 53 0.35 -8.13 -9.94
N GLN A 54 -0.63 -7.66 -9.15
CA GLN A 54 -0.73 -6.28 -8.67
C GLN A 54 -0.50 -5.24 -9.77
N ASN A 55 -1.29 -5.34 -10.85
CA ASN A 55 -1.25 -4.44 -12.01
C ASN A 55 0.04 -4.52 -12.84
N LEU A 56 0.96 -5.44 -12.54
CA LEU A 56 2.12 -5.71 -13.37
C LEU A 56 1.83 -6.91 -14.27
N LYS A 57 1.83 -6.70 -15.58
CA LYS A 57 1.64 -7.77 -16.58
C LYS A 57 2.96 -8.44 -16.86
N ILE A 58 3.01 -9.75 -16.68
CA ILE A 58 4.22 -10.57 -16.76
C ILE A 58 3.99 -11.71 -17.77
N ALA A 59 4.81 -11.76 -18.81
CA ALA A 59 4.77 -12.83 -19.79
C ALA A 59 5.71 -13.97 -19.37
N LEU A 60 5.10 -15.14 -19.08
CA LEU A 60 5.82 -16.35 -18.69
C LEU A 60 6.39 -17.07 -19.93
N PRO A 61 7.46 -17.88 -19.75
CA PRO A 61 7.92 -18.78 -20.79
C PRO A 61 6.81 -19.74 -21.25
N LYS A 62 6.86 -20.12 -22.51
CA LYS A 62 5.96 -21.14 -23.05
C LYS A 62 6.23 -22.50 -22.39
N ALA A 63 5.16 -23.18 -22.00
CA ALA A 63 5.25 -24.51 -21.43
C ALA A 63 5.87 -25.49 -22.45
N LYS A 64 6.98 -26.10 -22.07
CA LYS A 64 7.70 -27.13 -22.81
C LYS A 64 8.18 -28.20 -21.84
N ASN A 65 8.21 -29.46 -22.28
CA ASN A 65 8.78 -30.59 -21.54
C ASN A 65 8.32 -30.62 -20.09
N ILE A 66 7.00 -30.56 -19.88
CA ILE A 66 6.40 -30.51 -18.54
C ILE A 66 6.71 -31.81 -17.83
N TYR A 67 7.47 -31.73 -16.74
CA TYR A 67 7.87 -32.91 -15.97
C TYR A 67 6.71 -33.40 -15.11
N LYS A 68 6.56 -34.71 -14.98
CA LYS A 68 5.57 -35.32 -14.09
C LYS A 68 6.28 -36.08 -12.98
N PHE A 69 6.16 -35.57 -11.76
CA PHE A 69 6.57 -36.29 -10.57
C PHE A 69 5.57 -37.40 -10.25
N GLU A 70 6.00 -38.40 -9.49
CA GLU A 70 5.19 -39.59 -9.16
C GLU A 70 3.87 -39.21 -8.46
N ASP A 71 3.92 -38.30 -7.49
CA ASP A 71 2.76 -37.83 -6.72
C ASP A 71 2.05 -36.60 -7.34
N ASP A 72 2.36 -36.28 -8.59
CA ASP A 72 1.80 -35.13 -9.31
C ASP A 72 1.95 -33.79 -8.54
N LYS A 73 3.05 -33.69 -7.76
CA LYS A 73 3.45 -32.51 -6.98
C LYS A 73 4.96 -32.33 -7.03
N TRP A 74 5.44 -31.13 -6.65
CA TRP A 74 6.87 -30.86 -6.55
C TRP A 74 7.55 -31.89 -5.63
N SER A 75 8.64 -32.46 -6.13
CA SER A 75 9.58 -33.24 -5.33
C SER A 75 11.01 -32.85 -5.71
N LYS A 76 11.88 -32.82 -4.72
CA LYS A 76 13.30 -32.53 -4.92
C LYS A 76 13.96 -33.64 -5.71
N PHE A 77 14.72 -33.29 -6.76
CA PHE A 77 15.51 -34.24 -7.49
C PHE A 77 16.63 -34.84 -6.62
N GLU A 78 16.83 -36.13 -6.72
CA GLU A 78 17.92 -36.76 -6.02
C GLU A 78 19.29 -36.29 -6.57
N TYR A 79 20.14 -35.83 -5.68
CA TYR A 79 21.51 -35.50 -6.05
C TYR A 79 22.35 -36.79 -6.08
N PRO A 80 22.92 -37.18 -7.23
CA PRO A 80 23.65 -38.45 -7.35
C PRO A 80 24.78 -38.58 -6.34
N LYS A 81 24.82 -39.68 -5.60
CA LYS A 81 25.80 -39.91 -4.54
C LYS A 81 27.25 -39.86 -5.04
N SER A 82 27.49 -40.25 -6.30
CA SER A 82 28.80 -40.15 -6.95
C SER A 82 29.24 -38.68 -7.13
N LEU A 83 28.33 -37.77 -7.53
CA LEU A 83 28.63 -36.36 -7.63
C LEU A 83 28.71 -35.66 -6.26
N ALA A 84 27.97 -36.11 -5.28
CA ALA A 84 27.95 -35.54 -3.93
C ALA A 84 29.30 -35.70 -3.20
N ARG A 85 30.16 -36.66 -3.63
CA ARG A 85 31.51 -36.85 -3.11
C ARG A 85 32.49 -35.81 -3.61
N ILE A 86 32.22 -35.18 -4.73
CA ILE A 86 33.07 -34.16 -5.35
C ILE A 86 32.81 -32.81 -4.64
N LYS A 87 33.86 -32.20 -4.14
CA LYS A 87 33.76 -30.97 -3.32
C LYS A 87 34.03 -29.72 -4.11
N THR A 88 34.94 -29.80 -5.09
CA THR A 88 35.36 -28.62 -5.88
C THR A 88 35.44 -28.97 -7.37
N VAL A 89 35.43 -27.95 -8.22
CA VAL A 89 35.68 -28.09 -9.64
C VAL A 89 37.06 -28.67 -9.92
N PHE A 90 38.03 -28.39 -9.05
CA PHE A 90 39.38 -28.97 -9.14
C PHE A 90 39.35 -30.49 -8.95
N ASP A 91 38.59 -31.01 -7.96
CA ASP A 91 38.44 -32.46 -7.80
C ASP A 91 37.76 -33.08 -9.02
N TRP A 92 36.74 -32.44 -9.59
CA TRP A 92 36.04 -32.88 -10.81
C TRP A 92 37.00 -33.06 -12.00
N ARG A 93 37.93 -32.14 -12.20
CA ARG A 93 38.90 -32.18 -13.31
C ARG A 93 39.81 -33.45 -13.23
N GLN A 94 40.04 -33.99 -12.04
CA GLN A 94 40.88 -35.17 -11.83
C GLN A 94 40.18 -36.49 -12.16
N TYR A 95 38.85 -36.50 -12.32
CA TYR A 95 38.12 -37.69 -12.67
C TYR A 95 38.35 -38.09 -14.13
N PRO A 96 38.34 -39.40 -14.46
CA PRO A 96 38.43 -39.92 -15.83
C PRO A 96 37.35 -39.34 -16.73
N GLU A 97 37.62 -39.18 -18.02
CA GLU A 97 36.69 -38.58 -18.96
C GLU A 97 35.41 -39.39 -19.12
N ASP A 98 35.48 -40.73 -19.10
CA ASP A 98 34.32 -41.63 -19.14
C ASP A 98 33.37 -41.38 -17.93
N PHE A 99 33.90 -41.05 -16.79
CA PHE A 99 33.09 -40.69 -15.63
C PHE A 99 32.42 -39.35 -15.84
N LYS A 100 33.15 -38.35 -16.37
CA LYS A 100 32.62 -37.00 -16.62
C LYS A 100 31.52 -37.01 -17.65
N THR A 101 31.75 -37.71 -18.77
CA THR A 101 30.78 -37.82 -19.86
C THR A 101 29.39 -38.32 -19.40
N LYS A 102 29.41 -39.27 -18.45
CA LYS A 102 28.16 -39.79 -17.86
C LYS A 102 27.31 -38.73 -17.17
N TRP A 103 27.92 -37.63 -16.71
CA TRP A 103 27.25 -36.63 -15.88
C TRP A 103 27.10 -35.25 -16.55
N TYR A 104 27.65 -35.06 -17.77
CA TYR A 104 27.50 -33.78 -18.46
C TYR A 104 26.06 -33.39 -18.68
N ASP A 105 25.21 -34.29 -19.15
CA ASP A 105 23.79 -34.03 -19.38
C ASP A 105 23.06 -33.66 -18.08
N TYR A 106 23.40 -34.30 -16.95
CA TYR A 106 22.81 -33.95 -15.67
C TYR A 106 23.20 -32.54 -15.24
N ILE A 107 24.48 -32.20 -15.32
CA ILE A 107 24.99 -30.89 -14.96
C ILE A 107 24.42 -29.80 -15.87
N ASP A 108 24.38 -30.03 -17.19
CA ASP A 108 23.82 -29.08 -18.16
C ASP A 108 22.33 -28.83 -17.94
N ASN A 109 21.57 -29.86 -17.64
CA ASN A 109 20.17 -29.74 -17.24
C ASN A 109 19.98 -28.90 -15.98
N GLU A 110 20.89 -29.00 -14.99
CA GLU A 110 20.84 -28.17 -13.77
C GLU A 110 21.12 -26.70 -14.09
N PHE A 111 22.08 -26.38 -14.97
CA PHE A 111 22.29 -25.03 -15.46
C PHE A 111 21.12 -24.48 -16.25
N THR A 112 20.53 -25.29 -17.13
CA THR A 112 19.32 -24.92 -17.90
C THR A 112 18.15 -24.61 -16.99
N ARG A 113 17.88 -25.42 -15.97
CA ARG A 113 16.81 -25.20 -14.98
C ARG A 113 17.07 -23.94 -14.15
N ARG A 114 18.31 -23.67 -13.78
CA ARG A 114 18.74 -22.46 -13.11
C ARG A 114 18.50 -21.20 -13.95
N GLU A 115 18.70 -21.31 -15.25
CA GLU A 115 18.60 -20.18 -16.16
C GLU A 115 17.19 -19.93 -16.68
N GLU A 116 16.51 -20.98 -17.18
CA GLU A 116 15.23 -20.86 -17.87
C GLU A 116 14.03 -21.13 -16.96
N GLY A 117 14.25 -21.74 -15.78
CA GLY A 117 13.21 -22.25 -14.91
C GLY A 117 12.78 -23.66 -15.27
N PHE A 118 11.66 -24.09 -14.69
CA PHE A 118 11.24 -25.47 -14.78
C PHE A 118 9.72 -25.59 -14.81
N TRP A 119 9.21 -26.50 -15.64
CA TRP A 119 7.80 -26.80 -15.75
C TRP A 119 7.51 -28.18 -15.21
N PHE A 120 6.50 -28.31 -14.35
CA PHE A 120 6.02 -29.59 -13.83
C PHE A 120 4.50 -29.58 -13.67
N TYR A 121 3.92 -30.78 -13.55
CA TYR A 121 2.52 -30.91 -13.17
C TYR A 121 2.38 -30.80 -11.65
N ASN A 122 1.47 -29.94 -11.19
CA ASN A 122 1.07 -29.81 -9.79
C ASN A 122 -0.44 -30.00 -9.71
N LYS A 123 -0.88 -31.10 -9.12
CA LYS A 123 -2.31 -31.48 -9.07
C LYS A 123 -2.96 -31.48 -10.48
N GLY A 124 -2.26 -32.05 -11.46
CA GLY A 124 -2.69 -32.10 -12.86
C GLY A 124 -2.55 -30.78 -13.65
N VAL A 125 -2.10 -29.69 -13.03
CA VAL A 125 -1.99 -28.37 -13.68
C VAL A 125 -0.54 -28.07 -14.04
N PRO A 126 -0.23 -27.71 -15.32
CA PRO A 126 1.09 -27.23 -15.70
C PRO A 126 1.51 -26.01 -14.89
N THR A 127 2.59 -26.14 -14.14
CA THR A 127 3.06 -25.14 -13.20
C THR A 127 4.49 -24.75 -13.51
N TYR A 128 4.73 -23.45 -13.72
CA TYR A 128 6.04 -22.89 -13.96
C TYR A 128 6.68 -22.37 -12.67
N ILE A 129 7.93 -22.73 -12.44
CA ILE A 129 8.79 -22.07 -11.45
C ILE A 129 9.98 -21.43 -12.16
N SER A 130 10.32 -20.20 -11.74
CA SER A 130 11.50 -19.50 -12.30
C SER A 130 12.81 -20.20 -11.90
N GLY A 131 13.89 -19.88 -12.60
CA GLY A 131 15.21 -20.43 -12.25
C GLY A 131 15.63 -20.11 -10.81
N THR A 132 15.36 -18.88 -10.34
CA THR A 132 15.58 -18.51 -8.93
C THR A 132 14.74 -19.39 -7.97
N HIS A 133 13.47 -19.63 -8.30
CA HIS A 133 12.61 -20.48 -7.49
C HIS A 133 13.07 -21.95 -7.51
N TYR A 134 13.50 -22.45 -8.68
CA TYR A 134 14.12 -23.76 -8.78
C TYR A 134 15.35 -23.91 -7.87
N MET A 135 16.28 -22.95 -7.93
CA MET A 135 17.47 -22.93 -7.07
C MET A 135 17.12 -22.88 -5.58
N TYR A 136 16.07 -22.13 -5.23
CA TYR A 136 15.58 -22.10 -3.85
C TYR A 136 15.04 -23.46 -3.41
N LEU A 137 14.17 -24.10 -4.18
CA LEU A 137 13.57 -25.40 -3.85
C LEU A 137 14.59 -26.55 -3.88
N GLN A 138 15.45 -26.60 -4.90
CA GLN A 138 16.36 -27.72 -5.11
C GLN A 138 17.62 -27.63 -4.27
N TRP A 139 18.22 -26.44 -4.13
CA TRP A 139 19.57 -26.30 -3.61
C TRP A 139 19.70 -25.47 -2.34
N SER A 140 18.66 -24.72 -1.94
CA SER A 140 18.73 -24.00 -0.67
C SER A 140 18.50 -24.92 0.52
N LYS A 141 19.12 -24.55 1.64
CA LYS A 141 18.92 -25.16 2.95
C LYS A 141 18.21 -24.18 3.86
N ILE A 142 17.13 -24.63 4.49
CA ILE A 142 16.40 -23.89 5.51
C ILE A 142 16.51 -24.62 6.87
N ASP A 143 15.95 -24.04 7.94
CA ASP A 143 16.06 -24.59 9.30
C ASP A 143 15.55 -26.04 9.40
N VAL A 144 14.49 -26.37 8.67
CA VAL A 144 13.84 -27.71 8.64
C VAL A 144 14.34 -28.61 7.49
N GLY A 145 15.42 -28.26 6.80
CA GLY A 145 15.97 -29.04 5.69
C GLY A 145 15.86 -28.34 4.35
N ALA A 146 15.08 -28.87 3.42
CA ALA A 146 14.78 -28.22 2.13
C ALA A 146 13.44 -27.47 2.19
N PRO A 147 13.29 -26.37 1.43
CA PRO A 147 11.99 -25.70 1.34
C PRO A 147 11.00 -26.52 0.50
N ASP A 148 9.72 -26.49 0.92
CA ASP A 148 8.61 -27.05 0.16
C ASP A 148 8.10 -26.06 -0.89
N PHE A 149 7.49 -26.59 -1.95
CA PHE A 149 6.79 -25.76 -2.93
C PHE A 149 5.57 -25.10 -2.29
N ARG A 150 5.41 -23.80 -2.55
CA ARG A 150 4.23 -23.01 -2.16
C ARG A 150 3.85 -22.06 -3.30
N GLU A 151 2.57 -21.97 -3.58
CA GLU A 151 2.05 -21.08 -4.62
C GLU A 151 2.37 -19.61 -4.33
N SER A 152 2.31 -19.19 -3.07
CA SER A 152 2.71 -17.84 -2.63
C SER A 152 4.19 -17.52 -2.97
N ASN A 153 5.09 -18.48 -2.77
CA ASN A 153 6.50 -18.33 -3.12
C ASN A 153 6.69 -18.29 -4.63
N ARG A 154 5.89 -19.07 -5.38
CA ARG A 154 5.91 -19.05 -6.85
C ARG A 154 5.54 -17.65 -7.38
N LEU A 155 4.46 -17.05 -6.85
CA LEU A 155 4.05 -15.69 -7.22
C LEU A 155 5.13 -14.66 -6.85
N PHE A 156 5.72 -14.78 -5.67
CA PHE A 156 6.83 -13.94 -5.24
C PHE A 156 8.01 -14.01 -6.21
N PHE A 157 8.46 -15.19 -6.59
CA PHE A 157 9.60 -15.34 -7.49
C PHE A 157 9.28 -14.91 -8.94
N ILE A 158 8.07 -15.14 -9.44
CA ILE A 158 7.64 -14.64 -10.75
C ILE A 158 7.67 -13.10 -10.76
N PHE A 159 7.16 -12.46 -9.70
CA PHE A 159 7.20 -11.00 -9.57
C PHE A 159 8.64 -10.49 -9.47
N TRP A 160 9.49 -11.19 -8.74
CA TRP A 160 10.91 -10.86 -8.63
C TRP A 160 11.63 -10.96 -9.98
N GLU A 161 11.38 -12.02 -10.76
CA GLU A 161 11.94 -12.12 -12.12
C GLU A 161 11.50 -10.95 -13.01
N ALA A 162 10.26 -10.51 -12.89
CA ALA A 162 9.79 -9.34 -13.61
C ALA A 162 10.51 -8.05 -13.15
N CYS A 163 10.75 -7.89 -11.84
CA CYS A 163 11.55 -6.77 -11.34
C CYS A 163 13.00 -6.79 -11.86
N LYS A 164 13.61 -7.98 -12.00
CA LYS A 164 14.95 -8.13 -12.59
C LYS A 164 14.97 -7.80 -14.08
N ALA A 165 13.97 -8.28 -14.82
CA ALA A 165 13.86 -8.11 -16.26
C ALA A 165 13.51 -6.66 -16.65
N ASP A 166 12.75 -5.94 -15.84
CA ASP A 166 12.36 -4.56 -16.13
C ASP A 166 13.48 -3.58 -15.81
N SER A 167 14.05 -2.98 -16.87
CA SER A 167 15.13 -1.99 -16.74
C SER A 167 14.71 -0.70 -16.04
N ARG A 168 13.42 -0.45 -15.83
CA ARG A 168 12.87 0.72 -15.13
C ARG A 168 12.81 0.51 -13.62
N SER A 169 12.77 -0.76 -13.14
CA SER A 169 12.62 -1.12 -11.74
C SER A 169 13.97 -1.18 -11.02
N TYR A 170 14.05 -0.64 -9.82
CA TYR A 170 15.15 -0.89 -8.87
C TYR A 170 14.95 -2.17 -8.04
N GLY A 171 13.87 -2.91 -8.24
CA GLY A 171 13.55 -4.13 -7.51
C GLY A 171 12.15 -4.08 -6.91
N MET A 172 11.95 -4.77 -5.79
CA MET A 172 10.65 -4.92 -5.16
C MET A 172 10.63 -4.40 -3.72
N CYS A 173 9.44 -3.96 -3.30
CA CYS A 173 9.07 -3.66 -1.91
C CYS A 173 7.94 -4.61 -1.49
N TYR A 174 8.27 -5.68 -0.78
CA TYR A 174 7.35 -6.72 -0.38
C TYR A 174 6.79 -6.48 1.03
N LEU A 175 5.50 -6.20 1.09
CA LEU A 175 4.73 -6.20 2.33
C LEU A 175 4.27 -7.63 2.61
N LYS A 176 4.82 -8.23 3.65
CA LYS A 176 4.66 -9.66 3.96
C LYS A 176 3.92 -9.89 5.28
N ASN A 177 3.33 -11.05 5.41
CA ASN A 177 2.93 -11.59 6.70
C ASN A 177 4.13 -12.16 7.46
N ARG A 178 3.97 -12.34 8.76
CA ARG A 178 4.98 -13.00 9.60
C ARG A 178 5.17 -14.45 9.15
N ARG A 179 6.43 -14.94 9.19
CA ARG A 179 6.85 -16.28 8.79
C ARG A 179 6.62 -16.64 7.31
N SER A 180 6.56 -15.64 6.43
CA SER A 180 6.44 -15.86 4.98
C SER A 180 7.66 -16.49 4.30
N GLY A 181 8.74 -16.79 5.03
CA GLY A 181 9.96 -17.34 4.45
C GLY A 181 10.87 -16.34 3.72
N PHE A 182 10.52 -15.05 3.66
CA PHE A 182 11.23 -14.02 2.90
C PHE A 182 12.74 -14.02 3.12
N SER A 183 13.21 -14.06 4.36
CA SER A 183 14.65 -14.00 4.67
C SER A 183 15.42 -15.17 4.06
N PHE A 184 14.81 -16.37 3.95
CA PHE A 184 15.42 -17.51 3.26
C PHE A 184 15.38 -17.36 1.74
N MET A 185 14.24 -16.89 1.17
CA MET A 185 14.12 -16.64 -0.26
C MET A 185 15.12 -15.59 -0.73
N ALA A 186 15.28 -14.49 0.03
CA ALA A 186 16.24 -13.44 -0.27
C ALA A 186 17.70 -13.95 -0.13
N SER A 187 18.01 -14.75 0.90
CA SER A 187 19.32 -15.36 1.07
C SER A 187 19.65 -16.32 -0.07
N GLY A 188 18.68 -17.11 -0.52
CA GLY A 188 18.82 -17.98 -1.70
C GLY A 188 19.17 -17.21 -2.96
N GLU A 189 18.48 -16.09 -3.20
CA GLU A 189 18.76 -15.24 -4.37
C GLU A 189 20.12 -14.54 -4.30
N VAL A 190 20.54 -14.08 -3.11
CA VAL A 190 21.89 -13.52 -2.93
C VAL A 190 22.96 -14.52 -3.34
N VAL A 191 22.88 -15.76 -2.85
CA VAL A 191 23.85 -16.83 -3.21
C VAL A 191 23.72 -17.20 -4.69
N ASN A 192 22.48 -17.32 -5.18
CA ASN A 192 22.22 -17.63 -6.59
C ASN A 192 22.91 -16.61 -7.52
N LEU A 193 22.70 -15.33 -7.34
CA LEU A 193 23.29 -14.30 -8.19
C LEU A 193 24.80 -14.16 -7.98
N ALA A 194 25.29 -14.29 -6.74
CA ALA A 194 26.72 -14.15 -6.45
C ALA A 194 27.57 -15.27 -7.06
N THR A 195 26.99 -16.44 -7.28
CA THR A 195 27.69 -17.58 -7.89
C THR A 195 27.67 -17.63 -9.43
N ILE A 196 27.04 -16.63 -10.07
CA ILE A 196 26.99 -16.49 -11.56
C ILE A 196 27.45 -15.12 -12.07
N SER A 197 27.87 -14.22 -11.19
CA SER A 197 28.28 -12.88 -11.55
C SER A 197 29.76 -12.67 -11.22
N SER A 198 30.49 -11.97 -12.07
CA SER A 198 31.85 -11.51 -11.81
C SER A 198 31.86 -10.05 -11.35
N ASP A 199 32.91 -9.65 -10.65
CA ASP A 199 33.20 -8.26 -10.22
C ASP A 199 32.01 -7.59 -9.54
N SER A 200 31.32 -8.33 -8.67
CA SER A 200 30.03 -7.92 -8.14
C SER A 200 30.00 -7.96 -6.61
N ARG A 201 29.20 -7.04 -6.05
CA ARG A 201 29.00 -6.93 -4.61
C ARG A 201 27.52 -7.09 -4.23
N TYR A 202 27.26 -7.80 -3.14
CA TYR A 202 25.96 -8.13 -2.62
C TYR A 202 25.86 -7.71 -1.16
N GLY A 203 24.91 -6.83 -0.83
CA GLY A 203 24.78 -6.24 0.49
C GLY A 203 23.53 -6.72 1.23
N ILE A 204 23.64 -6.87 2.55
CA ILE A 204 22.53 -7.24 3.42
C ILE A 204 22.37 -6.21 4.53
N LEU A 205 21.15 -5.69 4.66
CA LEU A 205 20.68 -4.87 5.77
C LEU A 205 19.45 -5.52 6.41
N SER A 206 19.29 -5.31 7.71
CA SER A 206 18.09 -5.74 8.43
C SER A 206 17.66 -4.62 9.40
N LYS A 207 16.73 -4.89 10.31
CA LYS A 207 16.32 -3.91 11.33
C LYS A 207 17.46 -3.49 12.28
N SER A 208 18.46 -4.37 12.45
CA SER A 208 19.68 -4.09 13.23
C SER A 208 20.89 -4.82 12.63
N GLY A 209 22.11 -4.39 13.00
CA GLY A 209 23.35 -5.05 12.61
C GLY A 209 23.41 -6.50 13.04
N PRO A 210 23.11 -6.86 14.31
CA PRO A 210 23.03 -8.25 14.75
C PRO A 210 22.06 -9.12 13.93
N ASP A 211 20.90 -8.58 13.54
CA ASP A 211 19.92 -9.32 12.70
C ASP A 211 20.47 -9.52 11.27
N ALA A 212 21.12 -8.52 10.68
CA ALA A 212 21.78 -8.64 9.39
C ALA A 212 22.89 -9.70 9.43
N LYS A 213 23.73 -9.67 10.47
CA LYS A 213 24.76 -10.71 10.72
C LYS A 213 24.14 -12.09 10.85
N LYS A 214 23.06 -12.24 11.64
CA LYS A 214 22.36 -13.52 11.80
C LYS A 214 21.79 -14.03 10.47
N MET A 215 21.21 -13.17 9.66
CA MET A 215 20.76 -13.56 8.32
C MET A 215 21.92 -14.07 7.46
N PHE A 216 23.06 -13.40 7.51
CA PHE A 216 24.26 -13.82 6.79
C PHE A 216 24.79 -15.17 7.28
N THR A 217 25.04 -15.33 8.60
CA THR A 217 25.67 -16.53 9.16
C THR A 217 24.76 -17.77 9.15
N ASP A 218 23.46 -17.58 9.40
CA ASP A 218 22.52 -18.69 9.63
C ASP A 218 21.76 -19.08 8.36
N LYS A 219 21.76 -18.22 7.31
CA LYS A 219 21.02 -18.48 6.08
C LYS A 219 21.90 -18.44 4.83
N VAL A 220 22.59 -17.32 4.56
CA VAL A 220 23.41 -17.17 3.34
C VAL A 220 24.55 -18.17 3.32
N VAL A 221 25.34 -18.24 4.38
CA VAL A 221 26.48 -19.14 4.46
C VAL A 221 26.06 -20.62 4.35
N PRO A 222 25.07 -21.13 5.09
CA PRO A 222 24.59 -22.50 4.94
C PRO A 222 24.09 -22.84 3.54
N ILE A 223 23.38 -21.91 2.86
CA ILE A 223 22.93 -22.11 1.47
C ILE A 223 24.15 -22.25 0.54
N SER A 224 25.14 -21.36 0.64
CA SER A 224 26.37 -21.45 -0.14
C SER A 224 27.12 -22.76 0.07
N VAL A 225 27.25 -23.21 1.33
CA VAL A 225 27.88 -24.47 1.65
C VAL A 225 27.16 -25.67 1.05
N ASN A 226 25.82 -25.59 0.96
CA ASN A 226 24.97 -26.68 0.44
C ASN A 226 24.98 -26.79 -1.10
N TYR A 227 25.49 -25.80 -1.82
CA TYR A 227 25.54 -25.86 -3.27
C TYR A 227 26.45 -26.99 -3.77
N PRO A 228 26.09 -27.68 -4.86
CA PRO A 228 26.95 -28.70 -5.47
C PRO A 228 28.22 -28.06 -6.06
N PHE A 229 29.25 -28.83 -6.26
CA PHE A 229 30.54 -28.34 -6.73
C PHE A 229 30.45 -27.52 -8.03
N PHE A 230 29.58 -27.93 -8.95
CA PHE A 230 29.44 -27.26 -10.25
C PHE A 230 28.73 -25.89 -10.17
N PHE A 231 28.05 -25.57 -9.07
CA PHE A 231 27.51 -24.24 -8.78
C PHE A 231 28.35 -23.42 -7.80
N LYS A 232 29.38 -24.04 -7.22
CA LYS A 232 30.19 -23.43 -6.17
C LYS A 232 31.49 -22.87 -6.71
N PRO A 233 31.65 -21.53 -6.83
CA PRO A 233 32.92 -20.92 -7.25
C PRO A 233 34.01 -21.12 -6.22
N THR A 234 35.27 -20.85 -6.62
CA THR A 234 36.38 -20.79 -5.70
C THR A 234 36.13 -19.76 -4.61
N GLN A 235 36.29 -20.14 -3.36
CA GLN A 235 36.04 -19.28 -2.20
C GLN A 235 37.37 -18.96 -1.50
N ASP A 236 37.53 -17.70 -1.08
CA ASP A 236 38.62 -17.24 -0.23
C ASP A 236 38.18 -17.26 1.24
N GLY A 237 39.07 -17.66 2.12
CA GLY A 237 38.83 -17.69 3.56
C GLY A 237 38.18 -18.96 4.08
N MET A 238 37.47 -18.84 5.20
CA MET A 238 36.85 -19.98 5.90
C MET A 238 35.58 -20.45 5.18
N ASP A 239 35.25 -21.73 5.30
CA ASP A 239 33.99 -22.31 4.81
C ASP A 239 32.75 -21.65 5.42
N ARG A 240 32.87 -21.15 6.65
CA ARG A 240 31.80 -20.47 7.38
C ARG A 240 32.23 -19.10 7.88
N PRO A 241 32.31 -18.10 7.00
CA PRO A 241 32.69 -16.74 7.38
C PRO A 241 31.61 -16.06 8.22
N LYS A 242 32.00 -15.06 9.02
CA LYS A 242 31.08 -14.30 9.90
C LYS A 242 30.81 -12.89 9.40
N THR A 243 31.61 -12.40 8.47
CA THR A 243 31.54 -11.00 7.99
C THR A 243 31.39 -10.86 6.50
N GLU A 244 32.15 -11.60 5.72
CA GLU A 244 32.17 -11.53 4.26
C GLU A 244 32.35 -12.95 3.69
N LEU A 245 31.58 -13.29 2.68
CA LEU A 245 31.74 -14.47 1.84
C LEU A 245 32.28 -14.01 0.49
N ALA A 246 33.53 -14.40 0.17
CA ALA A 246 34.23 -13.94 -1.02
C ALA A 246 34.50 -15.09 -1.99
N TYR A 247 33.98 -15.00 -3.20
CA TYR A 247 34.23 -15.91 -4.31
C TYR A 247 35.37 -15.37 -5.15
N ARG A 248 36.59 -15.49 -4.62
CA ARG A 248 37.83 -15.08 -5.29
C ARG A 248 38.94 -16.09 -4.99
N VAL A 249 40.00 -16.00 -5.74
CA VAL A 249 41.19 -16.85 -5.51
C VAL A 249 41.90 -16.39 -4.23
N PRO A 250 42.21 -17.30 -3.28
CA PRO A 250 42.92 -16.93 -2.07
C PRO A 250 44.31 -16.31 -2.33
N ALA A 251 44.61 -15.21 -1.67
CA ALA A 251 45.86 -14.47 -1.85
C ALA A 251 47.10 -15.35 -1.54
N SER A 252 46.98 -16.37 -0.69
CA SER A 252 48.05 -17.32 -0.38
C SER A 252 48.47 -18.20 -1.55
N LYS A 253 47.60 -18.32 -2.59
CA LYS A 253 47.95 -19.03 -3.84
C LYS A 253 48.69 -18.15 -4.84
N PHE A 254 48.75 -16.83 -4.61
CA PHE A 254 49.51 -15.85 -5.38
C PHE A 254 50.86 -15.57 -4.70
N THR A 255 51.75 -16.56 -4.54
CA THR A 255 53.14 -16.23 -4.21
C THR A 255 53.86 -15.74 -5.47
N ARG A 256 54.67 -14.68 -5.34
CA ARG A 256 55.47 -14.10 -6.42
C ARG A 256 56.29 -15.16 -7.21
N ARG A 257 56.57 -16.32 -6.65
CA ARG A 257 57.24 -17.46 -7.30
C ARG A 257 56.36 -18.20 -8.31
N SER A 258 55.04 -18.23 -8.14
CA SER A 258 54.17 -18.90 -9.11
C SER A 258 53.92 -18.07 -10.36
N ILE A 259 54.05 -16.75 -10.25
CA ILE A 259 53.90 -15.84 -11.43
C ILE A 259 55.11 -15.90 -12.37
N THR A 260 56.30 -16.16 -11.84
CA THR A 260 57.53 -16.26 -12.64
C THR A 260 57.83 -17.67 -13.19
N ALA A 261 57.22 -18.69 -12.64
CA ALA A 261 57.37 -20.06 -13.14
C ALA A 261 56.31 -20.46 -14.18
N SER A 262 55.27 -19.66 -14.39
CA SER A 262 54.09 -20.04 -15.17
C SER A 262 54.09 -19.48 -16.63
N THR A 263 55.24 -19.25 -17.21
CA THR A 263 55.30 -19.08 -18.68
C THR A 263 55.02 -20.37 -19.46
N ALA A 264 54.71 -21.48 -18.77
CA ALA A 264 54.50 -22.77 -19.40
C ALA A 264 53.07 -23.33 -19.36
N ASP A 265 52.14 -22.77 -18.57
CA ASP A 265 50.79 -23.35 -18.44
C ASP A 265 49.71 -22.26 -18.45
N GLU A 266 49.19 -21.96 -19.62
CA GLU A 266 47.94 -21.16 -19.80
C GLU A 266 46.76 -21.80 -19.05
N THR A 267 46.76 -23.12 -18.88
CA THR A 267 45.77 -23.89 -18.10
C THR A 267 45.75 -23.53 -16.62
N LEU A 268 46.89 -23.21 -16.01
CA LEU A 268 46.99 -22.81 -14.60
C LEU A 268 46.47 -21.39 -14.35
N GLN A 269 46.51 -20.49 -15.33
CA GLN A 269 45.94 -19.15 -15.23
C GLN A 269 44.40 -19.19 -15.26
N ASP A 270 43.81 -20.00 -16.14
CA ASP A 270 42.36 -20.24 -16.18
C ASP A 270 41.82 -20.94 -14.94
N GLU A 271 42.65 -21.82 -14.32
CA GLU A 271 42.31 -22.51 -13.05
C GLU A 271 42.29 -21.58 -11.85
N LEU A 272 42.97 -20.44 -11.92
CA LEU A 272 43.09 -19.50 -10.81
C LEU A 272 42.11 -18.29 -10.94
N GLN A 273 41.26 -18.24 -11.97
CA GLN A 273 40.26 -17.18 -12.09
C GLN A 273 39.14 -17.36 -11.07
N GLY A 274 39.00 -16.41 -10.16
CA GLY A 274 37.84 -16.28 -9.29
C GLY A 274 36.77 -15.37 -9.91
N LEU A 275 35.55 -15.35 -9.33
CA LEU A 275 34.51 -14.43 -9.75
C LEU A 275 34.73 -13.00 -9.25
N ASP A 276 35.64 -12.77 -8.30
CA ASP A 276 35.85 -11.50 -7.59
C ASP A 276 34.54 -10.89 -7.05
N THR A 277 33.69 -11.77 -6.53
CA THR A 277 32.37 -11.46 -6.04
C THR A 277 32.29 -11.62 -4.52
N THR A 278 31.63 -10.67 -3.86
CA THR A 278 31.52 -10.66 -2.40
C THR A 278 30.08 -10.51 -1.95
N ILE A 279 29.76 -11.21 -0.83
CA ILE A 279 28.51 -11.03 -0.08
C ILE A 279 28.91 -10.58 1.32
N ASP A 280 28.39 -9.44 1.76
CA ASP A 280 28.62 -8.91 3.11
C ASP A 280 27.33 -8.40 3.76
N TRP A 281 27.43 -8.02 5.02
CA TRP A 281 26.37 -7.36 5.77
C TRP A 281 26.94 -6.12 6.47
N LYS A 282 26.07 -5.13 6.71
CA LYS A 282 26.44 -3.92 7.45
C LYS A 282 25.49 -3.62 8.59
N ASN A 283 25.97 -2.82 9.55
CA ASN A 283 25.12 -2.25 10.57
C ASN A 283 24.07 -1.33 9.96
N THR A 284 22.89 -1.33 10.57
CA THR A 284 21.75 -0.53 10.17
C THR A 284 22.02 0.94 10.43
N GLY A 285 21.90 1.77 9.40
CA GLY A 285 22.12 3.22 9.48
C GLY A 285 21.76 3.92 8.19
N ASP A 286 21.48 5.21 8.27
CA ASP A 286 21.06 6.01 7.11
C ASP A 286 22.09 6.00 5.97
N ASN A 287 23.39 5.92 6.29
CA ASN A 287 24.49 5.92 5.31
C ASN A 287 25.10 4.53 5.06
N SER A 288 24.48 3.45 5.51
CA SER A 288 24.97 2.10 5.25
C SER A 288 25.03 1.83 3.74
N TYR A 289 26.17 1.30 3.24
CA TYR A 289 26.49 1.11 1.84
C TYR A 289 26.66 2.40 1.00
N ASP A 290 26.80 3.58 1.61
CA ASP A 290 27.12 4.78 0.83
C ASP A 290 28.46 4.64 0.09
N GLY A 291 28.49 5.12 -1.16
CA GLY A 291 29.68 5.07 -2.02
C GLY A 291 30.00 3.69 -2.62
N GLU A 292 29.24 2.65 -2.33
CA GLU A 292 29.47 1.32 -2.89
C GLU A 292 28.68 1.08 -4.19
N LYS A 293 29.10 0.07 -4.95
CA LYS A 293 28.40 -0.40 -6.16
C LYS A 293 27.85 -1.79 -5.89
N LEU A 294 26.53 -1.92 -5.79
CA LEU A 294 25.88 -3.17 -5.48
C LEU A 294 25.14 -3.76 -6.68
N LYS A 295 25.21 -5.09 -6.83
CA LYS A 295 24.44 -5.86 -7.79
C LYS A 295 23.08 -6.28 -7.22
N LEU A 296 23.05 -6.65 -5.95
CA LEU A 296 21.83 -6.86 -5.18
C LEU A 296 22.00 -6.30 -3.77
N LEU A 297 20.98 -5.59 -3.31
CA LEU A 297 20.84 -5.17 -1.93
C LEU A 297 19.60 -5.84 -1.34
N VAL A 298 19.78 -6.56 -0.24
CA VAL A 298 18.66 -7.11 0.53
C VAL A 298 18.38 -6.21 1.72
N HIS A 299 17.13 -5.78 1.84
CA HIS A 299 16.58 -5.12 3.03
C HIS A 299 15.59 -6.06 3.72
N ASP A 300 15.98 -6.70 4.79
CA ASP A 300 15.04 -7.46 5.63
C ASP A 300 14.51 -6.59 6.77
N GLU A 301 13.24 -6.77 7.12
CA GLU A 301 12.56 -6.07 8.23
C GLU A 301 12.59 -4.52 8.12
N SER A 302 12.44 -3.99 6.88
CA SER A 302 12.53 -2.54 6.58
C SER A 302 11.48 -1.69 7.28
N GLY A 303 10.32 -2.26 7.61
CA GLY A 303 9.24 -1.58 8.35
C GLY A 303 9.53 -1.43 9.84
N LYS A 304 10.62 -2.03 10.35
CA LYS A 304 11.00 -2.03 11.76
C LYS A 304 12.25 -1.18 12.06
N TRP A 305 12.57 -0.24 11.18
CA TRP A 305 13.65 0.70 11.41
C TRP A 305 13.19 1.85 12.31
N GLU A 306 13.61 1.79 13.58
CA GLU A 306 13.27 2.77 14.60
C GLU A 306 14.31 3.91 14.66
N LYS A 307 13.90 5.06 15.20
CA LYS A 307 14.80 6.20 15.43
C LYS A 307 16.04 5.78 16.21
N PRO A 308 17.25 6.32 15.91
CA PRO A 308 17.46 7.47 15.00
C PRO A 308 17.47 7.11 13.51
N ASN A 309 17.49 5.81 13.12
CA ASN A 309 17.60 5.36 11.74
C ASN A 309 16.30 5.55 10.96
N ASN A 310 16.42 5.85 9.66
CA ASN A 310 15.28 6.10 8.80
C ASN A 310 15.45 5.37 7.45
N ILE A 311 14.57 4.42 7.18
CA ILE A 311 14.58 3.65 5.92
C ILE A 311 14.45 4.54 4.68
N LEU A 312 13.71 5.66 4.73
CA LEU A 312 13.62 6.59 3.59
C LEU A 312 14.94 7.29 3.30
N ASN A 313 15.69 7.65 4.34
CA ASN A 313 17.00 8.27 4.18
C ASN A 313 18.00 7.25 3.61
N ASN A 314 18.08 6.06 4.21
CA ASN A 314 18.93 5.01 3.69
C ASN A 314 18.56 4.63 2.25
N TRP A 315 17.27 4.54 1.90
CA TRP A 315 16.87 4.25 0.53
C TRP A 315 17.30 5.32 -0.48
N ARG A 316 17.32 6.60 -0.10
CA ARG A 316 17.85 7.67 -0.96
C ARG A 316 19.33 7.46 -1.26
N VAL A 317 20.11 7.03 -0.27
CA VAL A 317 21.54 6.72 -0.41
C VAL A 317 21.73 5.44 -1.22
N THR A 318 21.16 4.33 -0.79
CA THR A 318 21.38 3.00 -1.38
C THR A 318 20.82 2.85 -2.78
N LYS A 319 19.77 3.59 -3.15
CA LYS A 319 19.28 3.65 -4.53
C LYS A 319 20.35 4.11 -5.50
N THR A 320 21.29 4.97 -5.07
CA THR A 320 22.38 5.44 -5.90
C THR A 320 23.44 4.37 -6.16
N THR A 321 23.62 3.43 -5.23
CA THR A 321 24.59 2.32 -5.35
C THR A 321 24.16 1.27 -6.39
N LEU A 322 22.87 1.27 -6.74
CA LEU A 322 22.26 0.32 -7.69
C LEU A 322 22.25 0.86 -9.13
N ARG A 323 22.86 2.00 -9.39
CA ARG A 323 22.90 2.61 -10.74
C ARG A 323 24.30 3.12 -11.11
N LEU A 324 24.53 3.18 -12.40
CA LEU A 324 25.69 3.86 -12.99
C LEU A 324 25.15 4.92 -13.95
N GLY A 325 25.24 6.18 -13.57
CA GLY A 325 24.59 7.27 -14.29
C GLY A 325 23.06 7.08 -14.33
N SER A 326 22.50 7.01 -15.52
CA SER A 326 21.05 6.76 -15.74
C SER A 326 20.68 5.28 -15.78
N ARG A 327 21.66 4.36 -15.91
CA ARG A 327 21.43 2.92 -16.05
C ARG A 327 21.35 2.24 -14.69
N ILE A 328 20.29 1.48 -14.46
CA ILE A 328 20.13 0.61 -13.30
C ILE A 328 20.99 -0.64 -13.54
N ILE A 329 21.95 -0.90 -12.66
CA ILE A 329 22.89 -2.02 -12.74
C ILE A 329 22.70 -3.06 -11.66
N GLY A 330 22.03 -2.68 -10.58
CA GLY A 330 21.71 -3.55 -9.46
C GLY A 330 20.23 -3.46 -9.09
N LYS A 331 19.79 -4.36 -8.20
CA LYS A 331 18.41 -4.46 -7.75
C LYS A 331 18.35 -4.47 -6.22
N CYS A 332 17.19 -4.14 -5.68
CA CYS A 332 16.89 -4.26 -4.26
C CYS A 332 15.75 -5.26 -4.05
N MET A 333 15.97 -6.20 -3.14
CA MET A 333 14.91 -7.08 -2.63
C MET A 333 14.59 -6.64 -1.20
N MET A 334 13.54 -5.86 -1.06
CA MET A 334 13.10 -5.32 0.22
C MET A 334 11.85 -6.06 0.69
N GLY A 335 11.83 -6.52 1.94
CA GLY A 335 10.67 -7.20 2.51
C GLY A 335 10.53 -6.98 4.00
N SER A 336 9.30 -6.72 4.43
CA SER A 336 8.99 -6.52 5.85
C SER A 336 7.53 -6.80 6.17
N THR A 337 7.26 -7.20 7.42
CA THR A 337 5.99 -6.90 8.06
C THR A 337 5.97 -5.41 8.40
N SER A 338 4.80 -4.81 8.51
CA SER A 338 4.72 -3.45 9.05
C SER A 338 4.98 -3.46 10.57
N ASN A 339 5.38 -2.31 11.10
CA ASN A 339 5.39 -2.01 12.51
C ASN A 339 4.37 -0.90 12.80
N ALA A 340 4.14 -0.59 14.07
CA ALA A 340 3.36 0.60 14.45
C ALA A 340 3.90 1.84 13.73
N LEU A 341 3.02 2.76 13.35
CA LEU A 341 3.37 3.87 12.46
C LEU A 341 4.45 4.79 13.07
N ASP A 342 4.47 4.94 14.39
CA ASP A 342 5.47 5.71 15.15
C ASP A 342 6.82 4.98 15.31
N LYS A 343 6.82 3.64 15.21
CA LYS A 343 8.01 2.76 15.34
C LYS A 343 8.59 2.33 13.99
N GLY A 344 8.59 3.21 12.99
CA GLY A 344 9.14 2.96 11.65
C GLY A 344 8.12 2.61 10.58
N GLY A 345 6.93 2.12 10.95
CA GLY A 345 5.88 1.71 10.02
C GLY A 345 5.44 2.82 9.06
N ARG A 346 5.35 4.08 9.53
CA ARG A 346 5.01 5.25 8.69
C ARG A 346 5.99 5.49 7.54
N ASN A 347 7.28 5.33 7.79
CA ASN A 347 8.29 5.52 6.75
C ASN A 347 8.26 4.38 5.73
N PHE A 348 8.05 3.16 6.20
CA PHE A 348 7.89 2.01 5.32
C PHE A 348 6.60 2.10 4.49
N LYS A 349 5.48 2.53 5.09
CA LYS A 349 4.23 2.80 4.36
C LYS A 349 4.44 3.80 3.22
N LYS A 350 5.11 4.93 3.49
CA LYS A 350 5.44 5.93 2.45
C LYS A 350 6.27 5.33 1.31
N LEU A 351 7.22 4.46 1.63
CA LEU A 351 8.04 3.78 0.64
C LEU A 351 7.23 2.77 -0.18
N TYR A 352 6.37 2.00 0.49
CA TYR A 352 5.48 1.02 -0.14
C TYR A 352 4.46 1.72 -1.06
N ASP A 353 3.77 2.74 -0.59
CA ASP A 353 2.81 3.53 -1.39
C ASP A 353 3.49 4.21 -2.60
N GLY A 354 4.75 4.65 -2.41
CA GLY A 354 5.60 5.20 -3.48
C GLY A 354 6.09 4.15 -4.49
N SER A 355 5.81 2.86 -4.26
CA SER A 355 6.21 1.72 -5.10
C SER A 355 5.07 1.20 -5.98
N ASP A 356 3.92 1.85 -5.98
CA ASP A 356 2.74 1.48 -6.76
C ASP A 356 3.01 1.58 -8.27
N VAL A 357 2.95 0.44 -8.97
CA VAL A 357 3.23 0.34 -10.41
C VAL A 357 2.22 1.09 -11.29
N THR A 358 1.06 1.43 -10.76
CA THR A 358 0.06 2.23 -11.48
C THR A 358 0.42 3.71 -11.52
N LYS A 359 1.30 4.18 -10.60
CA LYS A 359 1.72 5.57 -10.43
C LYS A 359 3.17 5.76 -10.90
N ARG A 360 3.37 5.87 -12.20
CA ARG A 360 4.69 6.03 -12.80
C ARG A 360 4.93 7.44 -13.32
N ASN A 361 6.19 7.89 -13.27
CA ASN A 361 6.63 9.12 -13.89
C ASN A 361 6.82 8.96 -15.41
N ARG A 362 7.25 10.03 -16.09
CA ARG A 362 7.50 10.02 -17.56
C ARG A 362 8.56 9.01 -18.00
N ASN A 363 9.47 8.60 -17.11
CA ASN A 363 10.49 7.59 -17.37
C ASN A 363 9.99 6.17 -17.10
N GLY A 364 8.70 6.00 -16.76
CA GLY A 364 8.09 4.72 -16.43
C GLY A 364 8.49 4.17 -15.06
N GLN A 365 9.08 4.98 -14.17
CA GLN A 365 9.48 4.58 -12.83
C GLN A 365 8.44 5.01 -11.80
N THR A 366 8.24 4.19 -10.77
CA THR A 366 7.48 4.56 -9.57
C THR A 366 8.24 5.65 -8.77
N SER A 367 7.58 6.29 -7.83
CA SER A 367 8.20 7.33 -6.99
C SER A 367 9.42 6.83 -6.21
N SER A 368 9.33 5.64 -5.61
CA SER A 368 10.47 4.98 -4.94
C SER A 368 11.48 4.40 -5.93
N GLY A 369 11.03 3.98 -7.12
CA GLY A 369 11.73 3.17 -8.09
C GLY A 369 11.58 1.66 -7.87
N LEU A 370 11.03 1.23 -6.73
CA LEU A 370 10.67 -0.16 -6.44
C LEU A 370 9.27 -0.47 -6.95
N TYR A 371 8.94 -1.75 -7.05
CA TYR A 371 7.59 -2.24 -7.32
C TYR A 371 7.01 -2.89 -6.05
N SER A 372 5.82 -2.46 -5.64
CA SER A 372 5.15 -3.00 -4.46
C SER A 372 4.58 -4.38 -4.74
N LEU A 373 4.77 -5.30 -3.80
CA LEU A 373 4.14 -6.61 -3.76
C LEU A 373 3.50 -6.82 -2.39
N PHE A 374 2.27 -7.30 -2.37
CA PHE A 374 1.58 -7.76 -1.18
C PHE A 374 1.00 -9.14 -1.43
N ILE A 375 1.30 -10.10 -0.58
CA ILE A 375 0.67 -11.42 -0.57
C ILE A 375 -0.06 -11.55 0.76
N PRO A 376 -1.40 -11.61 0.76
CA PRO A 376 -2.19 -11.77 1.98
C PRO A 376 -1.82 -13.01 2.77
N MET A 377 -2.09 -12.98 4.08
CA MET A 377 -1.71 -14.04 5.00
C MET A 377 -2.33 -15.39 4.62
N GLU A 378 -3.53 -15.42 4.11
CA GLU A 378 -4.25 -16.63 3.73
C GLU A 378 -3.56 -17.43 2.62
N TRP A 379 -2.66 -16.82 1.86
CA TRP A 379 -1.87 -17.52 0.83
C TRP A 379 -0.66 -18.27 1.40
N ASN A 380 -0.22 -17.93 2.60
CA ASN A 380 1.03 -18.48 3.14
C ASN A 380 0.98 -18.70 4.66
N TYR A 381 -0.18 -19.08 5.18
CA TYR A 381 -0.31 -19.36 6.61
C TYR A 381 0.00 -20.83 6.90
N GLU A 382 0.95 -21.06 7.80
CA GLU A 382 1.40 -22.41 8.18
C GLU A 382 0.25 -23.22 8.77
N GLY A 383 0.16 -24.51 8.41
CA GLY A 383 -0.93 -25.39 8.82
C GLY A 383 -2.17 -25.34 7.92
N TYR A 384 -2.22 -24.40 6.94
CA TYR A 384 -3.35 -24.24 6.01
C TYR A 384 -2.88 -24.31 4.54
N ILE A 385 -1.78 -24.99 4.29
CA ILE A 385 -1.21 -25.26 2.97
C ILE A 385 -1.34 -26.77 2.71
N ASP A 386 -1.95 -27.16 1.60
CA ASP A 386 -2.09 -28.57 1.24
C ASP A 386 -0.77 -29.20 0.77
N SER A 387 -0.76 -30.51 0.60
CA SER A 387 0.42 -31.26 0.16
C SER A 387 0.92 -30.89 -1.24
N TYR A 388 0.14 -30.15 -2.01
CA TYR A 388 0.50 -29.57 -3.32
C TYR A 388 1.04 -28.12 -3.19
N GLY A 389 1.16 -27.58 -1.98
CA GLY A 389 1.60 -26.22 -1.73
C GLY A 389 0.54 -25.15 -2.04
N LEU A 390 -0.72 -25.54 -2.12
CA LEU A 390 -1.85 -24.64 -2.38
C LEU A 390 -2.54 -24.25 -1.06
N PRO A 391 -2.99 -23.00 -0.91
CA PRO A 391 -3.68 -22.55 0.30
C PRO A 391 -5.09 -23.16 0.40
N VAL A 392 -5.47 -23.58 1.60
CA VAL A 392 -6.81 -24.05 1.94
C VAL A 392 -7.61 -22.88 2.50
N PHE A 393 -8.30 -22.14 1.63
CA PHE A 393 -9.00 -20.92 2.00
C PHE A 393 -10.22 -21.17 2.88
N ASN A 394 -11.04 -22.15 2.50
CA ASN A 394 -12.28 -22.49 3.21
C ASN A 394 -12.18 -23.85 3.84
N THR A 395 -12.99 -24.09 4.84
CA THR A 395 -13.16 -25.40 5.45
C THR A 395 -13.51 -26.42 4.37
N PRO A 396 -12.67 -27.44 4.20
CA PRO A 396 -12.85 -28.43 3.15
C PRO A 396 -14.03 -29.37 3.44
N GLU A 397 -14.73 -29.79 2.37
CA GLU A 397 -15.80 -30.79 2.48
C GLU A 397 -15.27 -32.24 2.64
N SER A 398 -14.01 -32.47 2.30
CA SER A 398 -13.31 -33.76 2.39
C SER A 398 -11.95 -33.56 3.04
N GLU A 399 -11.38 -34.65 3.58
CA GLU A 399 -10.06 -34.64 4.20
C GLU A 399 -8.98 -34.13 3.23
N ILE A 400 -8.27 -33.07 3.64
CA ILE A 400 -7.09 -32.54 2.96
C ILE A 400 -5.87 -32.76 3.86
N THR A 401 -4.75 -33.17 3.26
CA THR A 401 -3.50 -33.35 3.98
C THR A 401 -2.50 -32.26 3.64
N GLY A 402 -1.81 -31.75 4.64
CA GLY A 402 -0.67 -30.85 4.52
C GLY A 402 0.62 -31.55 4.06
N PRO A 403 1.71 -30.79 3.91
CA PRO A 403 2.99 -31.31 3.40
C PRO A 403 3.62 -32.40 4.25
N GLN A 404 3.35 -32.43 5.55
CA GLN A 404 3.91 -33.43 6.49
C GLN A 404 2.90 -34.54 6.85
N GLY A 405 1.73 -34.57 6.15
CA GLY A 405 0.69 -35.54 6.38
C GLY A 405 -0.32 -35.15 7.47
N GLU A 406 -0.23 -33.96 8.02
CA GLU A 406 -1.22 -33.40 8.94
C GLU A 406 -2.56 -33.16 8.26
N PHE A 407 -3.66 -33.39 8.99
CA PHE A 407 -5.00 -33.14 8.47
C PHE A 407 -5.36 -31.65 8.59
N ILE A 408 -5.99 -31.11 7.56
CA ILE A 408 -6.51 -29.74 7.51
C ILE A 408 -8.03 -29.85 7.46
N ASP A 409 -8.65 -29.56 8.59
CA ASP A 409 -10.11 -29.66 8.82
C ASP A 409 -10.81 -28.30 8.82
N LEU A 410 -10.06 -27.20 8.89
CA LEU A 410 -10.55 -25.83 8.90
C LEU A 410 -9.90 -25.01 7.79
N GLY A 411 -10.63 -24.05 7.21
CA GLY A 411 -10.09 -23.08 6.25
C GLY A 411 -9.36 -21.94 6.96
N VAL A 412 -8.30 -21.41 6.32
CA VAL A 412 -7.49 -20.31 6.90
C VAL A 412 -8.30 -19.03 7.11
N ILE A 413 -9.33 -18.78 6.29
CA ILE A 413 -10.19 -17.60 6.43
C ILE A 413 -11.02 -17.71 7.71
N GLU A 414 -11.63 -18.86 7.95
CA GLU A 414 -12.42 -19.12 9.14
C GLU A 414 -11.55 -19.13 10.42
N TYR A 415 -10.35 -19.71 10.35
CA TYR A 415 -9.37 -19.61 11.42
C TYR A 415 -9.04 -18.14 11.76
N TRP A 416 -8.75 -17.32 10.74
CA TRP A 416 -8.42 -15.91 10.93
C TRP A 416 -9.59 -15.12 11.56
N GLU A 417 -10.83 -15.40 11.12
CA GLU A 417 -12.05 -14.79 11.67
C GLU A 417 -12.25 -15.19 13.15
N ASN A 418 -11.98 -16.44 13.50
CA ASN A 418 -12.04 -16.92 14.88
C ASN A 418 -10.99 -16.25 15.78
N GLU A 419 -9.76 -16.07 15.28
CA GLU A 419 -8.70 -15.33 16.00
C GLU A 419 -9.09 -13.86 16.22
N VAL A 420 -9.64 -13.20 15.19
CA VAL A 420 -10.13 -11.82 15.29
C VAL A 420 -11.25 -11.71 16.32
N ASP A 421 -12.21 -12.65 16.31
CA ASP A 421 -13.29 -12.67 17.29
C ASP A 421 -12.79 -12.86 18.72
N GLY A 422 -11.81 -13.73 18.91
CA GLY A 422 -11.14 -13.94 20.19
C GLY A 422 -10.42 -12.71 20.73
N LEU A 423 -9.89 -11.87 19.84
CA LEU A 423 -9.11 -10.68 20.20
C LEU A 423 -9.93 -9.38 20.24
N LYS A 424 -11.23 -9.40 19.93
CA LYS A 424 -12.05 -8.20 19.80
C LYS A 424 -12.11 -7.31 21.06
N ASN A 425 -11.87 -7.89 22.25
CA ASN A 425 -11.85 -7.16 23.51
C ASN A 425 -10.46 -6.61 23.91
N ASP A 426 -9.40 -7.01 23.19
CA ASP A 426 -8.04 -6.48 23.34
C ASP A 426 -7.59 -5.82 22.06
N GLN A 427 -7.82 -4.52 21.97
CA GLN A 427 -7.57 -3.75 20.76
C GLN A 427 -6.09 -3.71 20.35
N ASP A 428 -5.17 -3.69 21.32
CA ASP A 428 -3.74 -3.67 21.04
C ASP A 428 -3.28 -5.01 20.46
N ALA A 429 -3.75 -6.12 21.04
CA ALA A 429 -3.49 -7.46 20.52
C ALA A 429 -4.13 -7.64 19.13
N LEU A 430 -5.35 -7.17 18.93
CA LEU A 430 -6.04 -7.23 17.64
C LEU A 430 -5.30 -6.43 16.55
N ASN A 431 -4.88 -5.19 16.84
CA ASN A 431 -4.12 -4.39 15.89
C ASN A 431 -2.75 -5.01 15.57
N GLU A 432 -2.07 -5.59 16.58
CA GLU A 432 -0.83 -6.34 16.34
C GLU A 432 -1.07 -7.58 15.48
N PHE A 433 -2.14 -8.33 15.73
CA PHE A 433 -2.51 -9.49 14.91
C PHE A 433 -2.74 -9.09 13.44
N TYR A 434 -3.51 -8.03 13.20
CA TYR A 434 -3.72 -7.50 11.85
C TYR A 434 -2.41 -7.09 11.17
N ARG A 435 -1.46 -6.45 11.88
CA ARG A 435 -0.16 -6.07 11.32
C ARG A 435 0.73 -7.27 10.99
N GLN A 436 0.66 -8.32 11.80
CA GLN A 436 1.48 -9.52 11.62
C GLN A 436 0.89 -10.48 10.56
N PHE A 437 -0.45 -10.56 10.49
CA PHE A 437 -1.20 -11.46 9.62
C PHE A 437 -2.24 -10.71 8.78
N PRO A 438 -1.80 -9.78 7.92
CA PRO A 438 -2.70 -8.91 7.18
C PRO A 438 -3.37 -9.66 6.02
N ARG A 439 -4.68 -9.47 5.86
CA ARG A 439 -5.45 -9.87 4.68
C ARG A 439 -5.53 -8.74 3.65
N THR A 440 -5.32 -7.50 4.10
CA THR A 440 -5.27 -6.31 3.24
C THR A 440 -4.05 -5.45 3.59
N THR A 441 -3.64 -4.58 2.68
CA THR A 441 -2.55 -3.63 2.95
C THR A 441 -2.89 -2.68 4.09
N LYS A 442 -4.18 -2.41 4.31
CA LYS A 442 -4.65 -1.55 5.40
C LYS A 442 -4.52 -2.25 6.75
N HIS A 443 -4.81 -3.54 6.83
CA HIS A 443 -4.53 -4.33 8.03
C HIS A 443 -3.06 -4.23 8.43
N ALA A 444 -2.15 -4.33 7.45
CA ALA A 444 -0.72 -4.25 7.71
C ALA A 444 -0.25 -2.90 8.27
N PHE A 445 -0.96 -1.82 8.00
CA PHE A 445 -0.58 -0.46 8.41
C PHE A 445 -1.50 0.12 9.50
N ARG A 446 -2.18 -0.71 10.28
CA ARG A 446 -2.94 -0.27 11.46
C ARG A 446 -2.03 0.32 12.52
N ASP A 447 -2.50 1.37 13.20
CA ASP A 447 -1.77 2.02 14.28
C ASP A 447 -2.10 1.41 15.65
N GLU A 448 -1.29 1.71 16.66
CA GLU A 448 -1.55 1.31 18.04
C GLU A 448 -2.56 2.27 18.70
N SER A 449 -3.44 1.73 19.56
CA SER A 449 -4.46 2.51 20.27
C SER A 449 -3.87 3.56 21.21
N LYS A 450 -2.64 3.39 21.65
CA LYS A 450 -1.96 4.27 22.62
C LYS A 450 -1.61 5.66 22.08
N SER A 451 -1.60 5.86 20.77
CA SER A 451 -1.26 7.14 20.14
C SER A 451 -2.47 7.90 19.62
N SER A 452 -3.64 7.28 19.56
CA SER A 452 -4.87 7.93 19.08
C SER A 452 -5.69 8.50 20.23
N LEU A 453 -6.22 9.71 20.00
CA LEU A 453 -7.19 10.34 20.90
C LEU A 453 -8.57 9.68 20.78
N PHE A 454 -8.87 9.05 19.64
CA PHE A 454 -10.20 8.54 19.28
C PHE A 454 -10.29 7.02 19.33
N ASN A 455 -11.50 6.49 19.38
CA ASN A 455 -11.80 5.06 19.40
C ASN A 455 -11.43 4.39 18.06
N LEU A 456 -10.23 3.81 17.99
CA LEU A 456 -9.72 3.16 16.79
C LEU A 456 -10.54 1.94 16.38
N THR A 457 -11.15 1.24 17.33
CA THR A 457 -12.00 0.07 17.02
C THR A 457 -13.13 0.46 16.10
N ARG A 458 -13.88 1.50 16.45
CA ARG A 458 -15.01 1.99 15.65
C ARG A 458 -14.54 2.52 14.29
N ILE A 459 -13.42 3.25 14.27
CA ILE A 459 -12.87 3.77 13.03
C ILE A 459 -12.48 2.63 12.09
N TYR A 460 -11.77 1.62 12.58
CA TYR A 460 -11.35 0.49 11.74
C TYR A 460 -12.51 -0.39 11.31
N GLN A 461 -13.52 -0.61 12.16
CA GLN A 461 -14.76 -1.29 11.76
C GLN A 461 -15.46 -0.57 10.60
N GLN A 462 -15.48 0.76 10.63
CA GLN A 462 -16.06 1.57 9.54
C GLN A 462 -15.21 1.50 8.27
N ILE A 463 -13.89 1.52 8.41
CA ILE A 463 -12.95 1.36 7.29
C ILE A 463 -13.17 0.01 6.61
N ASP A 464 -13.21 -1.08 7.38
CA ASP A 464 -13.43 -2.42 6.86
C ASP A 464 -14.78 -2.56 6.14
N PHE A 465 -15.84 -1.96 6.71
CA PHE A 465 -17.16 -1.90 6.07
C PHE A 465 -17.14 -1.14 4.74
N ASN A 466 -16.44 0.00 4.69
CA ASN A 466 -16.34 0.81 3.48
C ASN A 466 -15.54 0.12 2.36
N GLU A 467 -14.67 -0.85 2.70
CA GLU A 467 -13.88 -1.61 1.74
C GLU A 467 -14.64 -2.72 1.05
N ASP A 468 -15.76 -3.14 1.60
CA ASP A 468 -16.62 -4.11 0.92
C ASP A 468 -17.06 -3.54 -0.44
N ALA A 469 -16.84 -4.35 -1.49
CA ALA A 469 -17.13 -3.95 -2.88
C ALA A 469 -18.60 -3.54 -3.10
N SER A 470 -19.52 -3.99 -2.26
CA SER A 470 -20.92 -3.58 -2.26
C SER A 470 -21.11 -2.11 -1.85
N ASN A 471 -20.22 -1.58 -1.01
CA ASN A 471 -20.31 -0.24 -0.42
C ASN A 471 -19.53 0.83 -1.20
N HIS A 472 -18.61 0.45 -2.09
CA HIS A 472 -17.84 1.40 -2.92
C HIS A 472 -18.69 2.30 -3.83
N LYS A 473 -19.94 1.91 -4.12
CA LYS A 473 -20.86 2.71 -4.96
C LYS A 473 -21.51 3.88 -4.24
N LEU A 474 -21.30 4.01 -2.94
CA LEU A 474 -21.92 5.05 -2.11
C LEU A 474 -21.24 6.42 -2.26
N VAL A 475 -20.01 6.45 -2.77
CA VAL A 475 -19.23 7.67 -2.96
C VAL A 475 -19.07 7.99 -4.44
N THR A 476 -19.46 9.20 -4.86
CA THR A 476 -19.28 9.70 -6.22
C THR A 476 -18.19 10.77 -6.24
N GLN A 477 -17.21 10.62 -7.12
CA GLN A 477 -16.15 11.61 -7.33
C GLN A 477 -16.52 12.57 -8.46
N GLY A 478 -16.24 13.87 -8.29
CA GLY A 478 -16.55 14.87 -9.30
C GLY A 478 -16.08 16.29 -8.96
N ASN A 479 -16.57 17.25 -9.71
CA ASN A 479 -16.33 18.67 -9.48
C ASN A 479 -17.64 19.46 -9.53
N PHE A 480 -17.72 20.56 -8.75
CA PHE A 480 -18.74 21.56 -8.94
C PHE A 480 -18.32 22.52 -10.06
N ILE A 481 -19.25 22.95 -10.87
CA ILE A 481 -19.03 23.87 -11.98
C ILE A 481 -20.14 24.90 -12.02
N TRP A 482 -19.79 26.16 -12.30
CA TRP A 482 -20.76 27.22 -12.61
C TRP A 482 -21.45 26.94 -13.96
N GLN A 483 -22.72 27.24 -14.05
CA GLN A 483 -23.49 27.11 -15.29
C GLN A 483 -22.81 27.88 -16.43
N ASN A 484 -22.49 27.18 -17.52
CA ASN A 484 -21.76 27.70 -18.67
C ASN A 484 -20.41 28.37 -18.34
N GLY A 485 -19.81 28.04 -17.19
CA GLY A 485 -18.55 28.63 -16.72
C GLY A 485 -18.66 30.06 -16.20
N ILE A 486 -19.88 30.62 -16.13
CA ILE A 486 -20.12 32.00 -15.69
C ILE A 486 -20.26 32.02 -14.16
N LYS A 487 -19.38 32.75 -13.50
CA LYS A 487 -19.39 32.88 -12.03
C LYS A 487 -20.67 33.50 -11.49
N ASP A 488 -21.03 33.10 -10.27
CA ASP A 488 -22.22 33.59 -9.55
C ASP A 488 -23.58 33.23 -10.20
N THR A 489 -23.58 32.27 -11.10
CA THR A 489 -24.74 31.62 -11.65
C THR A 489 -25.18 30.40 -10.87
N ARG A 490 -25.91 29.48 -11.45
CA ARG A 490 -26.27 28.21 -10.85
C ARG A 490 -25.05 27.27 -10.86
N VAL A 491 -24.87 26.50 -9.79
CA VAL A 491 -23.82 25.46 -9.69
C VAL A 491 -24.43 24.09 -10.00
N THR A 492 -23.71 23.28 -10.73
CA THR A 492 -24.03 21.86 -10.98
C THR A 492 -22.86 20.97 -10.57
N PHE A 493 -23.18 19.73 -10.15
CA PHE A 493 -22.16 18.73 -9.89
C PHE A 493 -21.92 17.88 -11.16
N ALA A 494 -20.67 17.77 -11.59
CA ALA A 494 -20.26 16.96 -12.74
C ALA A 494 -19.40 15.77 -12.25
N PRO A 495 -19.88 14.53 -12.38
CA PRO A 495 -19.07 13.34 -12.08
C PRO A 495 -17.79 13.31 -12.92
N ASN A 496 -16.65 13.08 -12.27
CA ASN A 496 -15.34 13.02 -12.90
C ASN A 496 -14.41 12.15 -12.06
N PRO A 497 -13.83 11.07 -12.60
CA PRO A 497 -12.89 10.20 -11.87
C PRO A 497 -11.62 10.91 -11.40
N GLN A 498 -11.29 12.08 -11.93
CA GLN A 498 -10.17 12.93 -11.50
C GLN A 498 -10.65 14.18 -10.75
N GLY A 499 -11.91 14.22 -10.35
CA GLY A 499 -12.50 15.30 -9.58
C GLY A 499 -11.87 15.42 -8.19
N ARG A 500 -12.01 16.60 -7.59
CA ARG A 500 -11.46 16.89 -6.26
C ARG A 500 -12.44 16.64 -5.12
N PHE A 501 -13.74 16.55 -5.43
CA PHE A 501 -14.80 16.31 -4.47
C PHE A 501 -15.23 14.85 -4.45
N PHE A 502 -15.47 14.33 -3.25
CA PHE A 502 -16.10 13.06 -2.98
C PHE A 502 -17.43 13.33 -2.28
N ILE A 503 -18.54 12.85 -2.84
CA ILE A 503 -19.88 13.11 -2.30
C ILE A 503 -20.66 11.80 -2.17
N THR A 504 -21.54 11.74 -1.18
CA THR A 504 -22.44 10.61 -0.93
C THR A 504 -23.92 10.98 -1.09
N TRP A 505 -24.22 12.27 -1.17
CA TRP A 505 -25.57 12.76 -1.30
C TRP A 505 -25.64 13.98 -2.24
N ILE A 506 -26.63 13.98 -3.11
CA ILE A 506 -27.01 15.12 -3.95
C ILE A 506 -28.41 15.56 -3.54
N PRO A 507 -28.61 16.81 -3.10
CA PRO A 507 -29.91 17.29 -2.69
C PRO A 507 -30.89 17.35 -3.85
N ASN A 508 -32.18 17.23 -3.57
CA ASN A 508 -33.25 17.39 -4.55
C ASN A 508 -33.19 18.77 -5.23
N ALA A 509 -33.70 18.87 -6.45
CA ALA A 509 -33.59 20.07 -7.28
C ALA A 509 -34.15 21.37 -6.63
N ASN A 510 -35.11 21.22 -5.73
CA ASN A 510 -35.71 22.36 -4.97
C ASN A 510 -34.80 22.83 -3.80
N LEU A 511 -33.84 22.02 -3.38
CA LEU A 511 -32.87 22.36 -2.34
C LEU A 511 -31.54 22.86 -2.94
N GLN A 512 -31.28 22.57 -4.21
CA GLN A 512 -30.05 22.99 -4.87
C GLN A 512 -30.02 24.49 -5.15
N ASN A 513 -28.87 25.13 -4.94
CA ASN A 513 -28.62 26.57 -5.22
C ASN A 513 -29.58 27.51 -4.49
N ARG A 514 -30.04 27.12 -3.31
CA ARG A 514 -31.00 27.90 -2.53
C ARG A 514 -30.29 28.91 -1.67
N TYR A 515 -30.48 30.19 -1.95
CA TYR A 515 -29.98 31.29 -1.15
C TYR A 515 -31.00 32.44 -1.09
N ILE A 516 -30.84 33.28 -0.07
CA ILE A 516 -31.68 34.49 0.13
C ILE A 516 -30.76 35.70 0.01
N GLU A 517 -31.10 36.63 -0.85
CA GLU A 517 -30.35 37.88 -1.00
C GLU A 517 -30.97 39.01 -0.18
N LYS A 518 -30.18 39.70 0.63
CA LYS A 518 -30.59 40.88 1.41
C LYS A 518 -29.45 41.91 1.36
N ASN A 519 -29.80 43.12 0.89
CA ASN A 519 -28.84 44.23 0.80
C ASN A 519 -27.53 43.88 0.04
N GLY A 520 -27.65 43.14 -1.06
CA GLY A 520 -26.50 42.71 -1.85
C GLY A 520 -25.66 41.61 -1.23
N ILE A 521 -26.10 41.01 -0.11
CA ILE A 521 -25.45 39.90 0.54
C ILE A 521 -26.30 38.65 0.41
N LYS A 522 -25.69 37.56 -0.07
CA LYS A 522 -26.33 36.25 -0.20
C LYS A 522 -26.15 35.43 1.09
N TYR A 523 -27.24 34.85 1.57
CA TYR A 523 -27.32 34.00 2.77
C TYR A 523 -27.76 32.58 2.37
N PRO A 524 -27.27 31.54 3.04
CA PRO A 524 -27.67 30.17 2.75
C PRO A 524 -29.16 29.97 3.00
N GLY A 525 -29.86 29.28 2.07
CA GLY A 525 -31.27 28.98 2.18
C GLY A 525 -31.59 27.68 2.91
N ASN A 526 -30.60 26.83 3.11
CA ASN A 526 -30.70 25.52 3.75
C ASN A 526 -29.86 25.46 5.04
N ASP A 527 -29.73 26.54 5.78
CA ASP A 527 -28.95 26.64 7.02
C ASP A 527 -29.42 25.67 8.12
N HIS A 528 -30.67 25.20 8.01
CA HIS A 528 -31.28 24.23 8.90
C HIS A 528 -30.90 22.78 8.57
N LEU A 529 -30.46 22.46 7.34
CA LEU A 529 -30.14 21.09 6.91
C LEU A 529 -28.74 20.65 7.27
N GLY A 530 -27.78 21.56 7.33
CA GLY A 530 -26.39 21.19 7.60
C GLY A 530 -25.45 22.38 7.57
N ALA A 531 -24.15 22.09 7.64
CA ALA A 531 -23.10 23.08 7.54
C ALA A 531 -21.80 22.45 7.02
N PHE A 532 -20.93 23.33 6.52
CA PHE A 532 -19.57 22.96 6.14
C PHE A 532 -18.57 23.39 7.20
N GLY A 533 -17.49 22.61 7.33
CA GLY A 533 -16.28 22.97 8.05
C GLY A 533 -15.10 23.03 7.10
N CYS A 534 -14.24 24.03 7.22
CA CYS A 534 -13.14 24.23 6.30
C CYS A 534 -11.83 24.63 7.00
N ASP A 535 -10.76 23.94 6.63
CA ASP A 535 -9.39 24.34 6.93
C ASP A 535 -8.73 24.84 5.63
N PRO A 536 -8.59 26.17 5.46
CA PRO A 536 -8.06 26.77 4.25
C PRO A 536 -6.53 26.86 4.27
N TYR A 537 -5.92 27.01 3.08
CA TYR A 537 -4.56 27.48 2.93
C TYR A 537 -4.53 28.80 2.14
N ASP A 538 -3.59 29.68 2.47
CA ASP A 538 -3.52 31.02 1.90
C ASP A 538 -2.47 31.18 0.80
N ILE A 539 -1.39 30.40 0.82
CA ILE A 539 -0.25 30.55 -0.07
C ILE A 539 -0.06 29.28 -0.88
N SER A 540 0.04 29.40 -2.20
CA SER A 540 0.18 28.27 -3.12
C SER A 540 1.56 27.59 -3.04
N GLY A 541 2.62 28.34 -2.72
CA GLY A 541 3.99 27.84 -2.54
C GLY A 541 4.43 27.86 -1.08
N THR A 542 5.16 26.84 -0.66
CA THR A 542 5.87 26.81 0.62
C THR A 542 7.35 26.62 0.36
N VAL A 543 8.19 27.23 1.17
CA VAL A 543 9.67 27.13 1.08
C VAL A 543 10.10 25.66 1.14
N ASP A 544 9.40 24.82 1.90
CA ASP A 544 9.74 23.41 2.13
C ASP A 544 9.05 22.41 1.18
N LYS A 545 8.26 22.87 0.20
CA LYS A 545 7.42 22.01 -0.68
C LYS A 545 6.45 21.07 0.07
N ARG A 546 6.27 21.25 1.39
CA ARG A 546 5.37 20.50 2.28
C ARG A 546 4.17 21.37 2.67
N GLY A 547 3.38 21.78 1.67
CA GLY A 547 2.18 22.56 1.96
C GLY A 547 1.04 21.66 2.46
N SER A 548 0.33 22.09 3.52
CA SER A 548 -0.97 21.52 3.92
C SER A 548 -1.96 21.58 2.76
N ASN A 549 -2.86 20.62 2.64
CA ASN A 549 -3.98 20.69 1.71
C ASN A 549 -5.02 21.71 2.20
N GLY A 550 -5.87 22.17 1.30
CA GLY A 550 -7.14 22.74 1.69
C GLY A 550 -8.12 21.61 1.93
N SER A 551 -8.91 21.68 2.99
CA SER A 551 -9.87 20.66 3.35
C SER A 551 -11.25 21.24 3.63
N LEU A 552 -12.30 20.55 3.14
CA LEU A 552 -13.70 20.92 3.34
C LEU A 552 -14.52 19.66 3.61
N HIS A 553 -15.33 19.68 4.66
CA HIS A 553 -16.30 18.62 4.96
C HIS A 553 -17.71 19.21 5.07
N GLY A 554 -18.69 18.51 4.51
CA GLY A 554 -20.11 18.82 4.65
C GLY A 554 -20.79 17.81 5.54
N LEU A 555 -21.49 18.30 6.59
CA LEU A 555 -22.26 17.49 7.53
C LEU A 555 -23.72 17.91 7.49
N SER A 556 -24.63 16.96 7.33
CA SER A 556 -26.07 17.16 7.51
C SER A 556 -26.46 17.03 8.97
N LYS A 557 -27.44 17.82 9.41
CA LYS A 557 -28.08 17.72 10.72
C LYS A 557 -29.19 16.69 10.65
N PHE A 558 -29.66 16.23 11.83
CA PHE A 558 -30.90 15.47 11.90
C PHE A 558 -32.04 16.30 11.27
N SER A 559 -32.70 15.71 10.29
CA SER A 559 -33.78 16.36 9.56
C SER A 559 -34.84 15.33 9.17
N MET A 560 -36.10 15.75 9.11
CA MET A 560 -37.20 14.97 8.55
C MET A 560 -37.43 15.29 7.06
N GLU A 561 -36.67 16.19 6.46
CA GLU A 561 -36.64 16.40 5.03
C GLU A 561 -35.90 15.24 4.33
N ASP A 562 -35.98 15.20 3.00
CA ASP A 562 -35.31 14.20 2.17
C ASP A 562 -33.78 14.49 2.08
N ALA A 563 -33.15 14.42 3.26
CA ALA A 563 -31.71 14.58 3.46
C ALA A 563 -31.22 13.54 4.49
N PRO A 564 -30.02 12.98 4.31
CA PRO A 564 -29.46 12.05 5.31
C PRO A 564 -29.26 12.77 6.65
N SER A 565 -29.54 12.10 7.75
CA SER A 565 -29.42 12.69 9.10
C SER A 565 -28.06 12.35 9.71
N ASP A 566 -27.43 13.33 10.35
CA ASP A 566 -26.13 13.21 11.02
C ASP A 566 -25.04 12.55 10.15
N HIS A 567 -25.00 12.91 8.87
CA HIS A 567 -24.21 12.26 7.85
C HIS A 567 -23.18 13.19 7.22
N PHE A 568 -21.92 12.76 7.16
CA PHE A 568 -20.93 13.43 6.33
C PHE A 568 -21.20 13.12 4.86
N PHE A 569 -21.67 14.12 4.12
CA PHE A 569 -22.09 13.96 2.73
C PHE A 569 -21.06 14.46 1.70
N LEU A 570 -20.03 15.19 2.13
CA LEU A 570 -19.00 15.72 1.25
C LEU A 570 -17.63 15.73 1.92
N GLU A 571 -16.62 15.26 1.18
CA GLU A 571 -15.19 15.41 1.48
C GLU A 571 -14.49 16.08 0.30
N TYR A 572 -13.65 17.07 0.60
CA TYR A 572 -12.67 17.64 -0.31
C TYR A 572 -11.34 17.78 0.45
N ILE A 573 -10.27 17.15 -0.05
CA ILE A 573 -8.93 17.28 0.49
C ILE A 573 -7.99 17.38 -0.70
N ALA A 574 -7.62 18.59 -1.08
CA ALA A 574 -6.77 18.81 -2.24
C ALA A 574 -5.97 20.12 -2.13
N ARG A 575 -4.88 20.18 -2.88
CA ARG A 575 -4.09 21.39 -3.06
C ARG A 575 -3.98 21.71 -4.54
N PRO A 576 -4.95 22.44 -5.12
CA PRO A 576 -4.88 22.91 -6.50
C PRO A 576 -3.72 23.88 -6.70
N GLN A 577 -3.43 24.19 -7.96
CA GLN A 577 -2.27 25.03 -8.33
C GLN A 577 -2.28 26.40 -7.67
N THR A 578 -3.44 26.99 -7.47
CA THR A 578 -3.61 28.28 -6.80
C THR A 578 -4.65 28.20 -5.68
N ALA A 579 -4.49 29.04 -4.65
CA ALA A 579 -5.45 29.11 -3.56
C ALA A 579 -6.83 29.64 -4.04
N GLU A 580 -6.84 30.45 -5.07
CA GLU A 580 -8.07 30.99 -5.68
C GLU A 580 -8.95 29.88 -6.29
N ILE A 581 -8.35 28.83 -6.87
CA ILE A 581 -9.11 27.66 -7.35
C ILE A 581 -9.78 26.94 -6.16
N PHE A 582 -9.06 26.75 -5.07
CA PHE A 582 -9.63 26.20 -3.84
C PHE A 582 -10.78 27.07 -3.29
N PHE A 583 -10.59 28.39 -3.24
CA PHE A 583 -11.64 29.29 -2.76
C PHE A 583 -12.92 29.24 -3.61
N GLU A 584 -12.74 29.11 -4.91
CA GLU A 584 -13.86 28.98 -5.84
C GLU A 584 -14.55 27.63 -5.70
N ASP A 585 -13.79 26.54 -5.54
CA ASP A 585 -14.33 25.21 -5.28
C ASP A 585 -15.20 25.19 -4.01
N VAL A 586 -14.68 25.75 -2.91
CA VAL A 586 -15.41 25.84 -1.64
C VAL A 586 -16.68 26.67 -1.77
N LEU A 587 -16.61 27.80 -2.46
CA LEU A 587 -17.78 28.66 -2.69
C LEU A 587 -18.85 27.93 -3.50
N MET A 588 -18.47 27.24 -4.59
CA MET A 588 -19.42 26.47 -5.40
C MET A 588 -20.12 25.38 -4.59
N ALA A 589 -19.39 24.66 -3.74
CA ALA A 589 -19.99 23.63 -2.88
C ALA A 589 -21.03 24.25 -1.92
N CYS A 590 -20.69 25.35 -1.25
CA CYS A 590 -21.60 26.07 -0.36
C CYS A 590 -22.86 26.56 -1.09
N VAL A 591 -22.71 27.11 -2.29
CA VAL A 591 -23.84 27.60 -3.11
C VAL A 591 -24.71 26.43 -3.57
N PHE A 592 -24.11 25.32 -4.06
CA PHE A 592 -24.86 24.17 -4.54
C PHE A 592 -25.76 23.58 -3.46
N TYR A 593 -25.23 23.38 -2.25
CA TYR A 593 -26.00 22.85 -1.12
C TYR A 593 -26.85 23.90 -0.41
N GLY A 594 -26.59 25.20 -0.64
CA GLY A 594 -27.27 26.29 0.04
C GLY A 594 -27.00 26.28 1.57
N MET A 595 -25.87 25.81 2.03
CA MET A 595 -25.53 25.62 3.45
C MET A 595 -24.40 26.57 3.90
N PRO A 596 -24.39 26.98 5.18
CA PRO A 596 -23.35 27.85 5.73
C PRO A 596 -22.04 27.09 5.95
N ILE A 597 -20.94 27.84 6.15
CA ILE A 597 -19.60 27.32 6.36
C ILE A 597 -18.94 27.94 7.59
N LEU A 598 -18.32 27.10 8.42
CA LEU A 598 -17.42 27.51 9.52
C LEU A 598 -15.99 27.31 9.05
N VAL A 599 -15.22 28.39 8.96
CA VAL A 599 -13.85 28.40 8.45
C VAL A 599 -12.88 28.72 9.56
N GLU A 600 -11.72 28.05 9.58
CA GLU A 600 -10.59 28.46 10.39
C GLU A 600 -10.10 29.85 9.93
N ASN A 601 -10.07 30.84 10.83
CA ASN A 601 -9.78 32.23 10.44
C ASN A 601 -8.33 32.63 10.64
N ASN A 602 -7.44 31.75 11.06
CA ASN A 602 -5.99 31.97 11.11
C ASN A 602 -5.42 32.29 9.72
N LYS A 603 -6.14 31.85 8.66
CA LYS A 603 -5.83 32.09 7.24
C LYS A 603 -7.07 32.73 6.58
N PRO A 604 -7.23 34.06 6.66
CA PRO A 604 -8.53 34.70 6.40
C PRO A 604 -8.84 34.98 4.92
N ARG A 605 -7.96 34.66 3.97
CA ARG A 605 -8.15 34.98 2.54
C ARG A 605 -9.42 34.37 1.94
N LEU A 606 -9.80 33.15 2.32
CA LEU A 606 -11.04 32.52 1.91
C LEU A 606 -12.26 33.34 2.38
N LEU A 607 -12.29 33.80 3.63
CA LEU A 607 -13.36 34.61 4.20
C LEU A 607 -13.49 35.96 3.49
N TYR A 608 -12.36 36.60 3.17
CA TYR A 608 -12.34 37.82 2.36
C TYR A 608 -12.82 37.56 0.92
N HIS A 609 -12.55 36.39 0.34
CA HIS A 609 -13.06 35.99 -0.94
C HIS A 609 -14.60 35.91 -0.92
N PHE A 610 -15.19 35.25 0.07
CA PHE A 610 -16.64 35.21 0.28
C PHE A 610 -17.26 36.60 0.42
N LYS A 611 -16.63 37.47 1.25
CA LYS A 611 -17.08 38.83 1.44
C LYS A 611 -17.08 39.64 0.13
N ARG A 612 -15.97 39.63 -0.61
CA ARG A 612 -15.82 40.36 -1.88
C ARG A 612 -16.81 39.91 -2.96
N ARG A 613 -17.18 38.61 -2.93
CA ARG A 613 -18.13 38.03 -3.89
C ARG A 613 -19.59 38.16 -3.45
N GLY A 614 -19.90 38.87 -2.35
CA GLY A 614 -21.25 39.03 -1.82
C GLY A 614 -21.83 37.84 -1.07
N TYR A 615 -20.99 36.82 -0.71
CA TYR A 615 -21.40 35.62 0.01
C TYR A 615 -21.03 35.66 1.49
N ARG A 616 -20.80 36.84 2.08
CA ARG A 616 -20.49 36.97 3.50
C ARG A 616 -21.50 36.24 4.40
N GLY A 617 -22.77 36.21 3.99
CA GLY A 617 -23.85 35.55 4.73
C GLY A 617 -23.69 34.04 4.86
N PHE A 618 -22.91 33.39 4.01
CA PHE A 618 -22.57 31.95 4.12
C PHE A 618 -21.52 31.68 5.19
N ALA A 619 -20.58 32.63 5.45
CA ALA A 619 -19.55 32.45 6.45
C ALA A 619 -20.14 32.62 7.86
N MET A 620 -20.11 31.54 8.65
CA MET A 620 -20.58 31.53 10.02
C MET A 620 -19.63 32.32 10.93
N ASN A 621 -20.21 32.95 11.94
CA ASN A 621 -19.43 33.39 13.08
C ASN A 621 -19.21 32.20 14.03
N ARG A 622 -18.20 32.30 14.89
CA ARG A 622 -17.90 31.22 15.85
C ARG A 622 -19.12 30.92 16.74
N PRO A 623 -19.51 29.66 16.87
CA PRO A 623 -20.75 29.25 17.54
C PRO A 623 -20.69 29.36 19.06
N ASP A 624 -19.50 29.46 19.66
CA ASP A 624 -19.27 29.52 21.12
C ASP A 624 -19.50 30.93 21.71
N LYS A 625 -19.50 31.98 20.88
CA LYS A 625 -19.68 33.36 21.35
C LYS A 625 -20.95 34.00 20.82
N ARG A 626 -21.57 34.83 21.65
CA ARG A 626 -22.67 35.70 21.22
C ARG A 626 -22.16 36.83 20.36
N TRP A 627 -22.97 37.36 19.43
CA TRP A 627 -22.65 38.41 18.48
C TRP A 627 -22.00 39.66 19.14
N ASN A 628 -22.51 40.09 20.29
CA ASN A 628 -22.01 41.26 21.00
C ASN A 628 -20.61 41.06 21.63
N LYS A 629 -20.17 39.84 21.80
CA LYS A 629 -18.85 39.46 22.30
C LYS A 629 -17.81 39.20 21.21
N LEU A 630 -18.20 39.29 19.93
CA LEU A 630 -17.30 39.11 18.80
C LEU A 630 -16.48 40.41 18.59
N SER A 631 -15.21 40.24 18.17
CA SER A 631 -14.38 41.36 17.71
C SER A 631 -14.95 41.97 16.40
N VAL A 632 -14.48 43.16 16.07
CA VAL A 632 -14.88 43.86 14.81
C VAL A 632 -14.55 42.97 13.59
N THR A 633 -13.37 42.39 13.55
CA THR A 633 -12.93 41.51 12.45
C THR A 633 -13.79 40.23 12.38
N GLU A 634 -14.08 39.59 13.52
CA GLU A 634 -14.94 38.40 13.55
C GLU A 634 -16.35 38.69 13.03
N ARG A 635 -16.92 39.86 13.32
CA ARG A 635 -18.22 40.30 12.77
C ARG A 635 -18.14 40.56 11.26
N GLU A 636 -17.03 41.14 10.82
CA GLU A 636 -16.81 41.51 9.42
C GLU A 636 -16.66 40.31 8.49
N ILE A 637 -15.84 39.34 8.82
CA ILE A 637 -15.51 38.20 7.94
C ILE A 637 -16.04 36.87 8.43
N GLY A 638 -16.26 36.67 9.73
CA GLY A 638 -16.66 35.39 10.34
C GLY A 638 -15.48 34.48 10.65
N GLY A 639 -15.77 33.18 10.76
CA GLY A 639 -14.81 32.14 11.06
C GLY A 639 -14.54 31.95 12.57
N ILE A 640 -13.66 31.01 12.89
CA ILE A 640 -13.26 30.65 14.25
C ILE A 640 -11.72 30.54 14.35
N PRO A 641 -11.08 31.16 15.36
CA PRO A 641 -9.65 30.94 15.61
C PRO A 641 -9.44 29.55 16.19
N ASN A 642 -8.46 28.81 15.67
CA ASN A 642 -8.17 27.43 16.11
C ASN A 642 -6.88 27.36 16.97
N SER A 643 -6.51 28.46 17.60
CA SER A 643 -5.25 28.61 18.36
C SER A 643 -5.41 28.44 19.88
N SER A 644 -6.61 28.64 20.43
CA SER A 644 -6.84 28.49 21.87
C SER A 644 -7.05 27.04 22.27
N GLU A 645 -6.55 26.65 23.44
CA GLU A 645 -6.66 25.28 23.95
C GLU A 645 -8.12 24.83 24.12
N ASP A 646 -8.98 25.72 24.59
CA ASP A 646 -10.42 25.43 24.75
C ASP A 646 -11.09 25.07 23.42
N ILE A 647 -10.72 25.74 22.33
CA ILE A 647 -11.28 25.43 21.00
C ILE A 647 -10.73 24.11 20.47
N LYS A 648 -9.44 23.84 20.70
CA LYS A 648 -8.83 22.56 20.31
C LYS A 648 -9.48 21.39 21.01
N GLN A 649 -9.73 21.51 22.32
CA GLN A 649 -10.41 20.48 23.09
C GLN A 649 -11.88 20.32 22.67
N ALA A 650 -12.61 21.43 22.49
CA ALA A 650 -13.98 21.38 21.99
C ALA A 650 -14.11 20.75 20.60
N HIS A 651 -13.14 21.02 19.73
CA HIS A 651 -13.02 20.42 18.42
C HIS A 651 -12.78 18.90 18.51
N ALA A 652 -11.82 18.46 19.31
CA ALA A 652 -11.51 17.06 19.52
C ALA A 652 -12.70 16.30 20.15
N ALA A 653 -13.31 16.87 21.17
CA ALA A 653 -14.50 16.29 21.82
C ALA A 653 -15.71 16.17 20.88
N ALA A 654 -15.86 17.09 19.92
CA ALA A 654 -16.91 16.98 18.90
C ALA A 654 -16.71 15.78 17.98
N ILE A 655 -15.47 15.51 17.55
CA ILE A 655 -15.11 14.34 16.74
C ILE A 655 -15.27 13.07 17.56
N GLU A 656 -14.75 13.01 18.78
CA GLU A 656 -14.87 11.86 19.68
C GLU A 656 -16.33 11.47 19.90
N SER A 657 -17.16 12.44 20.27
CA SER A 657 -18.60 12.22 20.48
C SER A 657 -19.31 11.72 19.22
N TYR A 658 -18.91 12.19 18.05
CA TYR A 658 -19.47 11.72 16.78
C TYR A 658 -19.02 10.30 16.44
N ILE A 659 -17.75 9.96 16.66
CA ILE A 659 -17.23 8.61 16.43
C ILE A 659 -17.97 7.60 17.31
N GLU A 660 -18.17 7.92 18.59
CA GLU A 660 -18.89 7.04 19.50
C GLU A 660 -20.38 6.83 19.12
N ALA A 661 -20.99 7.85 18.52
CA ALA A 661 -22.42 7.80 18.18
C ALA A 661 -22.70 7.24 16.76
N ALA A 662 -21.81 7.48 15.78
CA ALA A 662 -22.16 7.33 14.37
C ALA A 662 -21.09 6.64 13.51
N VAL A 663 -20.02 6.07 14.10
CA VAL A 663 -18.96 5.40 13.36
C VAL A 663 -18.82 3.96 13.83
N GLY A 664 -18.51 3.04 12.92
CA GLY A 664 -18.36 1.62 13.19
C GLY A 664 -19.70 0.91 13.35
N PHE A 665 -19.68 -0.26 13.95
CA PHE A 665 -20.89 -1.08 14.16
C PHE A 665 -21.62 -0.70 15.46
N ASN A 666 -22.89 -0.36 15.35
CA ASN A 666 -23.72 0.10 16.45
C ASN A 666 -24.86 -0.91 16.80
N GLY A 667 -24.56 -2.21 16.80
CA GLY A 667 -25.50 -3.27 17.13
C GLY A 667 -26.34 -3.75 15.94
N ASP A 668 -27.02 -2.84 15.24
CA ASP A 668 -27.92 -3.19 14.11
C ASP A 668 -27.37 -2.77 12.75
N SER A 669 -26.52 -1.75 12.70
CA SER A 669 -26.00 -1.17 11.44
C SER A 669 -24.64 -0.54 11.60
N TYR A 670 -23.94 -0.43 10.49
CA TYR A 670 -22.71 0.37 10.40
C TYR A 670 -23.01 1.85 10.26
N GLY A 671 -22.10 2.67 10.74
CA GLY A 671 -22.13 4.11 10.58
C GLY A 671 -22.06 4.55 9.12
N SER A 672 -22.40 5.82 8.87
CA SER A 672 -22.53 6.40 7.53
C SER A 672 -21.36 7.27 7.08
N VAL A 673 -20.17 7.13 7.69
CA VAL A 673 -18.96 7.83 7.26
C VAL A 673 -18.23 7.00 6.21
N TYR A 674 -18.41 7.37 4.93
CA TYR A 674 -17.86 6.60 3.81
C TYR A 674 -16.53 7.15 3.28
N PHE A 675 -16.01 8.24 3.85
CA PHE A 675 -14.78 8.91 3.41
C PHE A 675 -13.55 8.30 4.07
N GLN A 676 -12.86 7.49 3.32
CA GLN A 676 -11.69 6.73 3.77
C GLN A 676 -10.58 7.62 4.33
N ARG A 677 -10.27 8.73 3.64
CA ARG A 677 -9.18 9.64 4.05
C ARG A 677 -9.49 10.34 5.37
N THR A 678 -10.75 10.67 5.62
CA THR A 678 -11.21 11.25 6.88
C THR A 678 -11.05 10.26 8.02
N LEU A 679 -11.45 8.99 7.84
CA LEU A 679 -11.29 7.95 8.86
C LEU A 679 -9.81 7.66 9.15
N GLU A 680 -8.96 7.59 8.13
CA GLU A 680 -7.51 7.41 8.30
C GLU A 680 -6.85 8.59 9.03
N ASP A 681 -7.32 9.81 8.79
CA ASP A 681 -6.81 11.01 9.46
C ASP A 681 -7.27 11.07 10.92
N TRP A 682 -8.51 10.69 11.20
CA TRP A 682 -9.00 10.53 12.58
C TRP A 682 -8.22 9.46 13.35
N ALA A 683 -7.92 8.33 12.70
CA ALA A 683 -7.13 7.27 13.32
C ALA A 683 -5.71 7.74 13.71
N ALA A 684 -5.13 8.64 12.93
CA ALA A 684 -3.78 9.16 13.13
C ALA A 684 -3.74 10.52 13.86
N PHE A 685 -4.88 11.05 14.32
CA PHE A 685 -4.98 12.41 14.85
C PHE A 685 -4.19 12.60 16.14
N ASP A 686 -3.32 13.63 16.15
CA ASP A 686 -2.56 14.09 17.31
C ASP A 686 -2.93 15.54 17.64
N ILE A 687 -3.53 15.76 18.80
CA ILE A 687 -3.97 17.07 19.27
C ILE A 687 -2.78 18.05 19.43
N ASN A 688 -1.58 17.55 19.70
CA ASN A 688 -0.37 18.34 19.87
C ASN A 688 0.32 18.69 18.54
N ASN A 689 0.03 17.92 17.47
CA ASN A 689 0.62 18.11 16.14
C ASN A 689 -0.46 18.17 15.04
N ARG A 690 -1.33 19.17 15.12
CA ARG A 690 -2.51 19.30 14.24
C ARG A 690 -2.19 19.68 12.79
N THR A 691 -0.97 20.15 12.51
CA THR A 691 -0.59 20.70 11.19
C THR A 691 -0.59 19.68 10.04
N SER A 692 -0.67 18.39 10.34
CA SER A 692 -0.73 17.30 9.34
C SER A 692 -2.09 16.62 9.23
N HIS A 693 -3.12 17.17 9.88
CA HIS A 693 -4.45 16.56 10.02
C HIS A 693 -5.55 17.45 9.42
N ASP A 694 -5.41 17.80 8.14
CA ASP A 694 -6.31 18.73 7.45
C ASP A 694 -7.77 18.21 7.44
N ALA A 695 -7.97 16.88 7.29
CA ALA A 695 -9.31 16.28 7.31
C ALA A 695 -9.97 16.32 8.68
N SER A 696 -9.20 16.04 9.75
CA SER A 696 -9.68 16.14 11.13
C SER A 696 -10.09 17.56 11.49
N ILE A 697 -9.30 18.56 11.06
CA ILE A 697 -9.61 19.98 11.33
C ILE A 697 -10.94 20.36 10.68
N SER A 698 -11.11 20.12 9.38
CA SER A 698 -12.32 20.53 8.67
C SER A 698 -13.56 19.73 9.09
N SER A 699 -13.46 18.43 9.33
CA SER A 699 -14.57 17.60 9.81
C SER A 699 -15.01 18.00 11.22
N GLY A 700 -14.08 18.26 12.13
CA GLY A 700 -14.39 18.77 13.47
C GLY A 700 -15.05 20.16 13.43
N LEU A 701 -14.63 21.05 12.53
CA LEU A 701 -15.30 22.34 12.34
C LEU A 701 -16.73 22.18 11.80
N ALA A 702 -16.99 21.20 10.91
CA ALA A 702 -18.35 20.88 10.46
C ALA A 702 -19.22 20.40 11.62
N LEU A 703 -18.69 19.52 12.48
CA LEU A 703 -19.36 19.08 13.69
C LEU A 703 -19.65 20.24 14.66
N MET A 704 -18.71 21.12 14.90
CA MET A 704 -18.90 22.32 15.75
C MET A 704 -19.95 23.27 15.15
N ALA A 705 -19.99 23.43 13.82
CA ALA A 705 -20.98 24.23 13.14
C ALA A 705 -22.41 23.70 13.33
N CYS A 706 -22.55 22.38 13.41
CA CYS A 706 -23.84 21.68 13.57
C CYS A 706 -24.24 21.45 15.03
N ASN A 707 -23.34 21.59 16.01
CA ASN A 707 -23.52 21.13 17.40
C ASN A 707 -24.68 21.77 18.16
N LYS A 708 -25.05 23.04 17.84
CA LYS A 708 -26.15 23.74 18.55
C LYS A 708 -27.52 23.42 18.04
N ASN A 709 -27.67 22.86 16.83
CA ASN A 709 -28.96 22.57 16.20
C ASN A 709 -28.85 21.33 15.33
N ARG A 710 -28.63 20.15 15.92
CA ARG A 710 -28.69 18.88 15.17
C ARG A 710 -30.11 18.49 14.73
N TYR A 711 -31.13 19.17 15.24
CA TYR A 711 -32.51 18.97 14.88
C TYR A 711 -33.00 20.08 13.94
N ALA A 712 -33.41 19.72 12.73
CA ALA A 712 -34.10 20.58 11.80
C ALA A 712 -35.55 20.10 11.65
N PRO A 713 -36.57 20.82 12.16
CA PRO A 713 -37.96 20.40 11.99
C PRO A 713 -38.37 20.47 10.51
N VAL A 714 -39.11 19.45 10.07
CA VAL A 714 -39.55 19.22 8.68
C VAL A 714 -40.31 20.39 8.07
N ASN A 715 -40.95 21.17 8.89
CA ASN A 715 -41.72 22.28 8.42
C ASN A 715 -41.41 23.53 9.21
N ARG A 716 -40.75 24.50 8.57
CA ARG A 716 -41.31 25.87 8.72
C ARG A 716 -42.67 25.82 8.07
N ILE A 717 -43.68 25.41 8.85
CA ILE A 717 -45.06 25.65 8.45
C ILE A 717 -45.10 27.15 8.16
N ILE A 718 -45.12 27.51 6.88
CA ILE A 718 -45.64 28.82 6.50
C ILE A 718 -47.07 28.74 6.99
N ARG A 719 -47.28 29.18 8.23
CA ARG A 719 -48.65 29.37 8.73
C ARG A 719 -49.26 30.31 7.75
N LYS A 720 -50.02 29.79 6.78
CA LYS A 720 -50.97 30.59 6.06
C LYS A 720 -51.76 31.29 7.16
N PRO A 721 -51.84 32.63 7.16
CA PRO A 721 -52.62 33.32 8.16
C PRO A 721 -53.99 32.65 8.16
N ILE A 722 -54.37 32.10 9.31
CA ILE A 722 -55.68 31.50 9.49
C ILE A 722 -56.62 32.67 9.31
N ASP A 723 -57.37 32.66 8.24
CA ASP A 723 -58.49 33.60 8.06
C ASP A 723 -59.57 33.16 9.05
N LEU A 724 -59.57 33.78 10.23
CA LEU A 724 -60.50 33.48 11.28
C LEU A 724 -61.93 33.91 10.94
N GLY A 725 -62.15 34.50 9.75
CA GLY A 725 -63.48 34.90 9.30
C GLY A 725 -64.13 35.94 10.22
N ILE A 726 -63.34 36.60 11.10
CA ILE A 726 -63.88 37.60 12.03
C ILE A 726 -64.27 38.84 11.22
N LYS A 727 -65.55 38.97 11.03
CA LYS A 727 -66.17 40.15 10.41
C LYS A 727 -66.34 41.22 11.50
N ARG A 728 -65.71 42.36 11.34
CA ARG A 728 -65.99 43.55 12.15
C ARG A 728 -67.04 44.39 11.47
N TYR A 729 -68.07 44.75 12.17
CA TYR A 729 -69.08 45.72 11.80
C TYR A 729 -68.64 47.08 12.32
N ASN A 730 -68.77 48.10 11.53
CA ASN A 730 -68.69 49.50 11.91
C ASN A 730 -69.99 50.19 11.55
N ASN A 731 -70.20 51.42 12.00
CA ASN A 731 -71.41 52.18 11.78
C ASN A 731 -71.84 52.39 10.30
N LYS A 732 -71.07 51.91 9.33
CA LYS A 732 -71.28 51.95 7.89
C LYS A 732 -71.40 50.56 7.23
N GLY A 733 -71.48 49.47 7.99
CA GLY A 733 -71.66 48.10 7.48
C GLY A 733 -70.48 47.20 7.69
N LEU A 734 -70.48 46.03 7.07
CA LEU A 734 -69.50 44.98 7.20
C LEU A 734 -68.18 45.36 6.57
N VAL A 735 -67.09 45.40 7.35
CA VAL A 735 -65.75 45.57 6.83
C VAL A 735 -64.97 44.29 7.08
N SER A 736 -64.64 43.50 6.07
CA SER A 736 -63.70 42.39 6.18
C SER A 736 -62.29 42.98 6.22
N LYS A 737 -61.62 42.91 7.35
CA LYS A 737 -60.17 43.13 7.44
C LYS A 737 -59.49 41.79 7.69
N ILE A 738 -58.70 41.37 6.73
CA ILE A 738 -57.76 40.24 6.91
C ILE A 738 -56.74 40.71 7.95
N ILE A 739 -56.76 40.15 9.12
CA ILE A 739 -55.69 40.35 10.11
C ILE A 739 -54.53 39.43 9.68
N LYS A 740 -53.51 40.03 9.13
CA LYS A 740 -52.24 39.35 8.82
C LYS A 740 -51.50 38.99 10.09
#